data_9a249739661a53506c73f9f266493538
#
_entry.id   9a249739661a53506c73f9f266493538
#
_cell.length_a   1.000
_cell.length_b   1.000
_cell.length_c   1.000
_cell.angle_alpha   90.00
_cell.angle_beta   90.00
_cell.angle_gamma   90.00
#
_symmetry.space_group_name_H-M   'P 1'
#
loop_
_entity.id
_entity.type
_entity.pdbx_description
1 polymer ?
#
loop_
_entity_poly.entity_id
_entity_poly.type
_entity_poly.pdbx_seq_one_letter_code
_entity_poly.pdbx_strand_id
1 'polypeptide(L)'
;MRRPSPSLLSIGALIALGLLGAVDAAAQPARPERADLPPNTIALTDLRAFRPTSANWRVAGDATADRVRPLALVAEPGTGVLVNVPTDAAKGHLLTTWEHGDLDLSLDVMLPKTSNSGVYLMGRYEVQLFDSWGVKTPTFADMGGIYQRWDESRGAGQQGYEGTPPAVNASRAPGLWQHLEISFRAPRFEGKKKVANARFLRVVLNGVTVQENVEVTGPTRAALFTDERATGPLMIQGDHGPVAVRNIEYKSYTGAAKLSDLTYKAWSGEGIDTTWMTTRPPMREGSVAMLSSAPAAATNRFAMAYAGTLTVPTAGRYRFSLNIDWVGTEAAMQGPTVARADLIIDGKPVIVNRGAQQGTQADVDLTGGKHAFALTFFKNRQWGDQRDVTLFIEGPGLEKQPLHDESLLAAFGNPINPIMVQASTEPVVLRSFEWHRGQKRVYVASVADPLGVHYSYDLSRGAPFYVWRGPFLETTQMWDGRGEDQSSRPAGSVVDLADAPAVAYLSDANAAWPDSVIDEKEFRRNGYVLDKAGRPTFLSTVHGVAVEDALRPDADGITLHRTVHLRAPASASVDGLYVQLAQGKHVAKQADGSYAVDDKSYLVTLPSGAAQPVVRQQSGREELLLPVRFDRGESTVAYSIVW
;
A
#
# COMPACT_ATOMS: atom_id res chain seq x y z
N MET A 1 69.01 30.92 -36.88
CA MET A 1 69.29 30.50 -38.26
C MET A 1 68.37 29.38 -38.66
N ARG A 2 67.62 29.63 -39.72
CA ARG A 2 67.01 28.67 -40.69
C ARG A 2 66.26 27.43 -40.20
N ARG A 3 64.95 27.47 -40.47
CA ARG A 3 64.05 26.31 -40.80
C ARG A 3 64.59 25.50 -41.99
N PRO A 4 64.10 24.23 -42.21
CA PRO A 4 62.95 24.10 -43.12
C PRO A 4 61.90 23.02 -42.70
N SER A 5 60.69 23.27 -43.14
CA SER A 5 59.64 22.29 -43.49
C SER A 5 59.89 21.76 -44.92
N PRO A 6 59.09 20.87 -45.55
CA PRO A 6 57.95 20.04 -45.16
C PRO A 6 57.96 18.63 -45.81
N SER A 7 56.96 17.78 -45.51
CA SER A 7 56.35 16.99 -46.59
C SER A 7 54.99 16.40 -46.14
N LEU A 8 53.99 16.70 -46.95
CA LEU A 8 52.64 16.13 -46.98
C LEU A 8 52.69 14.63 -47.34
N LEU A 9 51.95 13.82 -46.61
CA LEU A 9 51.43 12.54 -47.09
C LEU A 9 49.98 12.40 -46.66
N SER A 10 49.13 12.52 -47.66
CA SER A 10 47.70 12.26 -47.61
C SER A 10 47.41 10.77 -47.39
N ILE A 11 46.61 10.42 -46.38
CA ILE A 11 45.99 9.11 -46.28
C ILE A 11 44.48 9.36 -46.04
N GLY A 12 43.72 8.76 -46.92
CA GLY A 12 42.27 8.93 -47.01
C GLY A 12 41.51 8.49 -45.77
N ALA A 13 40.53 9.28 -45.37
CA ALA A 13 39.56 8.95 -44.35
C ALA A 13 38.50 8.03 -44.94
N LEU A 14 38.48 6.78 -44.54
CA LEU A 14 37.28 5.93 -44.62
C LEU A 14 36.34 6.35 -43.50
N ILE A 15 35.23 6.94 -43.86
CA ILE A 15 34.11 7.18 -42.96
C ILE A 15 33.38 5.86 -42.82
N ALA A 16 33.60 5.17 -41.71
CA ALA A 16 32.74 4.09 -41.26
C ALA A 16 31.57 4.70 -40.49
N LEU A 17 30.40 4.77 -41.12
CA LEU A 17 29.13 5.00 -40.41
C LEU A 17 28.89 3.83 -39.47
N GLY A 18 29.27 3.99 -38.23
CA GLY A 18 28.82 3.13 -37.13
C GLY A 18 27.36 3.46 -36.82
N LEU A 19 26.47 2.54 -37.16
CA LEU A 19 25.12 2.49 -36.58
C LEU A 19 25.30 2.35 -35.05
N LEU A 20 25.12 3.44 -34.33
CA LEU A 20 24.82 3.43 -32.91
C LEU A 20 23.41 2.86 -32.77
N GLY A 21 23.33 1.55 -32.62
CA GLY A 21 22.12 0.93 -32.12
C GLY A 21 21.81 1.55 -30.75
N ALA A 22 20.65 2.14 -30.61
CA ALA A 22 20.10 2.49 -29.33
C ALA A 22 20.06 1.20 -28.48
N VAL A 23 20.94 1.11 -27.49
CA VAL A 23 20.78 0.12 -26.42
C VAL A 23 19.56 0.59 -25.66
N ASP A 24 18.43 -0.05 -25.92
CA ASP A 24 17.30 -0.01 -25.02
C ASP A 24 17.83 -0.32 -23.62
N ALA A 25 17.87 0.70 -22.78
CA ALA A 25 18.01 0.51 -21.34
C ALA A 25 16.76 -0.27 -20.89
N ALA A 26 16.85 -1.59 -20.98
CA ALA A 26 15.86 -2.47 -20.39
C ALA A 26 15.74 -2.01 -18.92
N ALA A 27 14.58 -1.45 -18.57
CA ALA A 27 14.22 -1.16 -17.20
C ALA A 27 14.52 -2.45 -16.40
N GLN A 28 15.39 -2.35 -15.40
CA GLN A 28 15.61 -3.47 -14.51
C GLN A 28 14.24 -3.86 -13.98
N PRO A 29 13.83 -5.13 -14.09
CA PRO A 29 12.57 -5.56 -13.53
C PRO A 29 12.60 -5.18 -12.05
N ALA A 30 11.55 -4.51 -11.59
CA ALA A 30 11.32 -4.25 -10.17
C ALA A 30 11.64 -5.56 -9.44
N ARG A 31 12.46 -5.49 -8.38
CA ARG A 31 12.74 -6.67 -7.54
C ARG A 31 11.40 -7.34 -7.28
N PRO A 32 11.20 -8.61 -7.63
CA PRO A 32 9.95 -9.26 -7.31
C PRO A 32 9.78 -9.13 -5.80
N GLU A 33 8.77 -8.39 -5.38
CA GLU A 33 8.37 -8.34 -3.98
C GLU A 33 8.25 -9.78 -3.53
N ARG A 34 8.91 -10.15 -2.44
CA ARG A 34 8.87 -11.51 -1.91
C ARG A 34 7.44 -11.82 -1.53
N ALA A 35 6.74 -12.53 -2.39
CA ALA A 35 5.36 -12.87 -2.14
C ALA A 35 5.28 -13.75 -0.89
N ASP A 36 4.59 -13.26 0.12
CA ASP A 36 4.23 -14.06 1.29
C ASP A 36 3.22 -15.15 0.88
N LEU A 37 3.00 -16.14 1.75
CA LEU A 37 1.91 -17.10 1.51
C LEU A 37 0.58 -16.34 1.39
N PRO A 38 -0.29 -16.70 0.43
CA PRO A 38 -1.56 -16.01 0.25
C PRO A 38 -2.42 -16.12 1.52
N PRO A 39 -3.22 -15.10 1.84
CA PRO A 39 -4.18 -15.16 2.92
C PRO A 39 -5.31 -16.15 2.61
N ASN A 40 -6.03 -16.57 3.64
CA ASN A 40 -7.30 -17.23 3.48
C ASN A 40 -8.35 -16.21 3.05
N THR A 41 -9.24 -16.58 2.12
CA THR A 41 -10.32 -15.72 1.64
C THR A 41 -11.67 -16.30 2.07
N ILE A 42 -12.56 -15.46 2.58
CA ILE A 42 -13.96 -15.83 2.77
C ILE A 42 -14.70 -15.62 1.45
N ALA A 43 -15.05 -16.73 0.79
CA ALA A 43 -15.88 -16.66 -0.41
C ALA A 43 -17.32 -16.26 -0.03
N LEU A 44 -17.74 -15.09 -0.48
CA LEU A 44 -19.06 -14.52 -0.21
C LEU A 44 -20.09 -14.98 -1.26
N THR A 45 -20.16 -16.30 -1.46
CA THR A 45 -21.18 -16.93 -2.33
C THR A 45 -22.47 -17.25 -1.54
N ASP A 46 -22.34 -17.41 -0.23
CA ASP A 46 -23.41 -17.66 0.72
C ASP A 46 -22.93 -17.28 2.16
N LEU A 47 -23.75 -17.60 3.17
CA LEU A 47 -23.43 -17.30 4.58
C LEU A 47 -22.83 -18.47 5.36
N ARG A 48 -22.40 -19.56 4.70
CA ARG A 48 -21.90 -20.78 5.41
C ARG A 48 -20.62 -20.57 6.22
N ALA A 49 -19.82 -19.58 5.88
CA ALA A 49 -18.64 -19.19 6.67
C ALA A 49 -19.02 -18.55 8.02
N PHE A 50 -20.30 -18.24 8.22
CA PHE A 50 -20.81 -17.55 9.39
C PHE A 50 -21.79 -18.44 10.16
N ARG A 51 -21.91 -18.18 11.47
CA ARG A 51 -22.94 -18.80 12.33
C ARG A 51 -24.33 -18.33 11.89
N PRO A 52 -25.38 -19.09 12.12
CA PRO A 52 -26.75 -18.66 11.83
C PRO A 52 -27.03 -17.28 12.44
N THR A 53 -27.56 -16.37 11.63
CA THR A 53 -27.84 -14.98 12.01
C THR A 53 -29.26 -14.59 11.63
N SER A 54 -29.70 -13.39 11.99
CA SER A 54 -31.01 -12.87 11.62
C SER A 54 -31.08 -12.34 10.19
N ALA A 55 -32.27 -12.05 9.69
CA ALA A 55 -32.52 -11.74 8.29
C ALA A 55 -31.96 -10.37 7.80
N ASN A 56 -31.30 -9.61 8.66
CA ASN A 56 -30.63 -8.36 8.27
C ASN A 56 -29.39 -8.57 7.40
N TRP A 57 -28.80 -9.78 7.40
CA TRP A 57 -27.64 -10.12 6.61
C TRP A 57 -28.00 -10.90 5.35
N ARG A 58 -27.42 -10.52 4.23
CA ARG A 58 -27.54 -11.25 2.95
C ARG A 58 -26.27 -11.11 2.10
N VAL A 59 -26.10 -12.05 1.18
CA VAL A 59 -25.11 -11.95 0.10
C VAL A 59 -25.72 -11.21 -1.08
N ALA A 60 -24.93 -10.38 -1.74
CA ALA A 60 -25.31 -9.56 -2.88
C ALA A 60 -24.16 -9.52 -3.91
N GLY A 61 -24.44 -9.03 -5.12
CA GLY A 61 -23.43 -8.82 -6.15
C GLY A 61 -22.70 -7.48 -6.01
N ASP A 62 -23.42 -6.46 -5.57
CA ASP A 62 -22.88 -5.13 -5.27
C ASP A 62 -23.75 -4.43 -4.21
N ALA A 63 -23.27 -3.29 -3.74
CA ALA A 63 -23.99 -2.40 -2.84
C ALA A 63 -23.84 -0.95 -3.29
N THR A 64 -24.91 -0.18 -3.15
CA THR A 64 -24.91 1.26 -3.43
C THR A 64 -25.48 2.00 -2.23
N ALA A 65 -24.73 2.94 -1.69
CA ALA A 65 -25.18 3.79 -0.60
C ALA A 65 -25.42 5.22 -1.07
N ASP A 66 -26.45 5.84 -0.52
CA ASP A 66 -26.77 7.24 -0.81
C ASP A 66 -25.92 8.16 0.08
N ARG A 67 -25.20 9.07 -0.53
CA ARG A 67 -24.34 10.03 0.17
C ARG A 67 -25.13 11.13 0.90
N VAL A 68 -26.35 11.37 0.49
CA VAL A 68 -27.21 12.44 1.03
C VAL A 68 -28.20 11.90 2.04
N ARG A 69 -28.87 10.80 1.72
CA ARG A 69 -29.91 10.20 2.59
C ARG A 69 -29.26 9.31 3.66
N PRO A 70 -29.50 9.60 4.95
CA PRO A 70 -28.99 8.78 6.04
C PRO A 70 -29.43 7.33 5.94
N LEU A 71 -28.54 6.40 6.30
CA LEU A 71 -28.78 4.96 6.41
C LEU A 71 -29.32 4.28 5.14
N ALA A 72 -29.22 4.92 3.99
CA ALA A 72 -29.73 4.38 2.73
C ALA A 72 -28.67 3.50 2.05
N LEU A 73 -28.87 2.18 2.08
CA LEU A 73 -28.03 1.16 1.45
C LEU A 73 -28.90 0.21 0.63
N VAL A 74 -28.60 0.06 -0.63
CA VAL A 74 -29.28 -0.85 -1.57
C VAL A 74 -28.31 -1.96 -1.97
N ALA A 75 -28.77 -3.20 -1.92
CA ALA A 75 -28.02 -4.37 -2.36
C ALA A 75 -28.53 -4.82 -3.74
N GLU A 76 -27.60 -5.10 -4.64
CA GLU A 76 -27.88 -5.62 -5.98
C GLU A 76 -27.80 -7.16 -6.01
N PRO A 77 -28.62 -7.85 -6.80
CA PRO A 77 -28.56 -9.31 -6.90
C PRO A 77 -27.18 -9.81 -7.33
N GLY A 78 -26.74 -10.92 -6.74
CA GLY A 78 -25.48 -11.57 -7.08
C GLY A 78 -24.75 -12.09 -5.85
N THR A 79 -23.43 -12.25 -5.97
CA THR A 79 -22.53 -12.75 -4.91
C THR A 79 -21.25 -11.91 -4.85
N GLY A 80 -20.52 -12.00 -3.72
CA GLY A 80 -19.24 -11.31 -3.54
C GLY A 80 -19.29 -10.17 -2.51
N VAL A 81 -20.49 -9.74 -2.10
CA VAL A 81 -20.67 -8.67 -1.11
C VAL A 81 -21.61 -9.15 -0.02
N LEU A 82 -21.22 -8.97 1.24
CA LEU A 82 -22.13 -9.07 2.39
C LEU A 82 -22.82 -7.73 2.58
N VAL A 83 -24.13 -7.74 2.80
CA VAL A 83 -24.91 -6.54 3.07
C VAL A 83 -25.74 -6.73 4.33
N ASN A 84 -25.60 -5.80 5.26
CA ASN A 84 -26.43 -5.65 6.44
C ASN A 84 -27.41 -4.50 6.25
N VAL A 85 -28.69 -4.75 6.48
CA VAL A 85 -29.71 -3.70 6.58
C VAL A 85 -30.56 -3.99 7.79
N PRO A 86 -30.22 -3.45 8.98
CA PRO A 86 -30.95 -3.76 10.21
C PRO A 86 -32.36 -3.16 10.19
N THR A 87 -33.25 -3.86 10.86
CA THR A 87 -34.62 -3.43 11.15
C THR A 87 -34.94 -3.73 12.61
N ASP A 88 -36.02 -3.19 13.15
CA ASP A 88 -36.42 -3.50 14.53
C ASP A 88 -36.63 -5.00 14.76
N ALA A 89 -37.08 -5.71 13.74
CA ALA A 89 -37.32 -7.15 13.79
C ALA A 89 -36.08 -8.02 13.55
N ALA A 90 -35.05 -7.47 12.92
CA ALA A 90 -33.83 -8.21 12.52
C ALA A 90 -32.60 -7.30 12.58
N LYS A 91 -31.74 -7.51 13.60
CA LYS A 91 -30.53 -6.72 13.87
C LYS A 91 -29.43 -7.56 14.53
N GLY A 92 -29.31 -8.82 14.09
CA GLY A 92 -28.27 -9.72 14.61
C GLY A 92 -26.87 -9.37 14.10
N HIS A 93 -25.87 -9.64 14.92
CA HIS A 93 -24.46 -9.57 14.52
C HIS A 93 -24.10 -10.75 13.62
N LEU A 94 -23.05 -10.60 12.82
CA LEU A 94 -22.51 -11.67 11.97
C LEU A 94 -21.23 -12.22 12.60
N LEU A 95 -21.20 -13.51 12.93
CA LEU A 95 -20.08 -14.18 13.56
C LEU A 95 -19.52 -15.28 12.67
N THR A 96 -18.22 -15.38 12.57
CA THR A 96 -17.59 -16.51 11.85
C THR A 96 -17.86 -17.85 12.55
N THR A 97 -17.88 -18.94 11.77
CA THR A 97 -17.96 -20.30 12.30
C THR A 97 -16.65 -20.73 12.97
N TRP A 98 -15.53 -20.17 12.55
CA TRP A 98 -14.20 -20.39 13.11
C TRP A 98 -13.86 -19.34 14.17
N GLU A 99 -12.91 -19.70 15.03
CA GLU A 99 -12.36 -18.82 16.05
C GLU A 99 -10.89 -18.53 15.77
N HIS A 100 -10.43 -17.39 16.26
CA HIS A 100 -9.04 -16.95 16.12
C HIS A 100 -8.48 -16.43 17.44
N GLY A 101 -7.17 -16.50 17.57
CA GLY A 101 -6.36 -15.74 18.51
C GLY A 101 -5.73 -14.55 17.79
N ASP A 102 -4.42 -14.65 17.49
CA ASP A 102 -3.73 -13.67 16.65
C ASP A 102 -4.27 -13.72 15.23
N LEU A 103 -4.46 -12.52 14.64
CA LEU A 103 -5.08 -12.40 13.33
C LEU A 103 -4.54 -11.18 12.59
N ASP A 104 -4.20 -11.37 11.33
CA ASP A 104 -4.16 -10.29 10.35
C ASP A 104 -5.40 -10.41 9.48
N LEU A 105 -6.15 -9.33 9.37
CA LEU A 105 -7.42 -9.23 8.65
C LEU A 105 -7.36 -8.09 7.66
N SER A 106 -7.87 -8.31 6.46
CA SER A 106 -8.07 -7.29 5.43
C SER A 106 -9.51 -7.41 4.92
N LEU A 107 -10.18 -6.29 4.73
CA LEU A 107 -11.52 -6.24 4.16
C LEU A 107 -11.85 -4.86 3.59
N ASP A 108 -12.79 -4.83 2.65
CA ASP A 108 -13.37 -3.57 2.18
C ASP A 108 -14.73 -3.35 2.83
N VAL A 109 -15.00 -2.11 3.25
CA VAL A 109 -16.28 -1.71 3.84
C VAL A 109 -16.88 -0.53 3.09
N MET A 110 -18.21 -0.49 2.99
CA MET A 110 -18.96 0.67 2.53
C MET A 110 -20.00 1.04 3.58
N LEU A 111 -20.01 2.30 3.95
CA LEU A 111 -20.97 2.86 4.90
C LEU A 111 -21.84 3.88 4.18
N PRO A 112 -23.17 3.85 4.35
CA PRO A 112 -24.03 4.98 4.02
C PRO A 112 -23.87 6.10 5.04
N LYS A 113 -24.37 7.28 4.70
CA LYS A 113 -24.35 8.45 5.58
C LYS A 113 -24.91 8.14 6.96
N THR A 114 -24.22 8.57 8.01
CA THR A 114 -24.53 8.38 9.44
C THR A 114 -24.57 6.93 9.91
N SER A 115 -24.07 5.99 9.14
CA SER A 115 -24.07 4.59 9.55
C SER A 115 -23.02 4.30 10.61
N ASN A 116 -23.34 3.32 11.46
CA ASN A 116 -22.51 2.82 12.55
C ASN A 116 -22.48 1.28 12.49
N SER A 117 -21.29 0.71 12.58
CA SER A 117 -21.00 -0.72 12.67
C SER A 117 -19.65 -0.91 13.36
N GLY A 118 -19.14 -2.13 13.45
CA GLY A 118 -17.83 -2.42 14.04
C GLY A 118 -17.29 -3.78 13.62
N VAL A 119 -15.98 -3.91 13.59
CA VAL A 119 -15.26 -5.19 13.47
C VAL A 119 -14.72 -5.57 14.84
N TYR A 120 -15.26 -6.66 15.41
CA TYR A 120 -14.85 -7.15 16.73
C TYR A 120 -13.93 -8.36 16.59
N LEU A 121 -12.67 -8.19 16.94
CA LEU A 121 -11.72 -9.29 17.06
C LEU A 121 -12.11 -10.16 18.26
N MET A 122 -12.18 -11.48 18.04
CA MET A 122 -12.61 -12.47 19.05
C MET A 122 -14.02 -12.20 19.62
N GLY A 123 -14.86 -11.38 18.94
CA GLY A 123 -16.15 -10.92 19.46
C GLY A 123 -16.03 -10.02 20.71
N ARG A 124 -14.88 -9.41 20.95
CA ARG A 124 -14.52 -8.65 22.17
C ARG A 124 -13.91 -7.29 21.95
N TYR A 125 -13.04 -7.13 20.96
CA TYR A 125 -12.20 -5.94 20.79
C TYR A 125 -12.55 -5.24 19.48
N GLU A 126 -13.14 -4.05 19.56
CA GLU A 126 -13.74 -3.36 18.45
C GLU A 126 -12.80 -2.37 17.76
N VAL A 127 -12.71 -2.51 16.45
CA VAL A 127 -12.33 -1.43 15.54
C VAL A 127 -13.62 -0.80 15.00
N GLN A 128 -13.80 0.49 15.25
CA GLN A 128 -15.03 1.21 14.89
C GLN A 128 -15.19 1.40 13.39
N LEU A 129 -16.39 1.16 12.90
CA LEU A 129 -16.84 1.50 11.55
C LEU A 129 -17.94 2.57 11.65
N PHE A 130 -17.60 3.81 11.32
CA PHE A 130 -18.51 4.93 11.41
C PHE A 130 -18.36 5.86 10.21
N ASP A 131 -19.45 6.49 9.76
CA ASP A 131 -19.36 7.57 8.78
C ASP A 131 -18.71 8.79 9.40
N SER A 132 -17.39 8.86 9.30
CA SER A 132 -16.57 9.96 9.83
C SER A 132 -16.09 10.91 8.73
N TRP A 133 -16.73 10.89 7.56
CA TRP A 133 -16.34 11.76 6.46
C TRP A 133 -16.44 13.23 6.84
N GLY A 134 -15.35 13.98 6.70
CA GLY A 134 -15.26 15.40 7.07
C GLY A 134 -14.98 15.69 8.55
N VAL A 135 -14.90 14.69 9.43
CA VAL A 135 -14.53 14.89 10.84
C VAL A 135 -13.09 15.39 10.91
N LYS A 136 -12.87 16.54 11.55
CA LYS A 136 -11.55 17.19 11.68
C LYS A 136 -10.73 16.64 12.85
N THR A 137 -11.40 16.39 13.96
CA THR A 137 -10.77 15.86 15.18
C THR A 137 -11.45 14.56 15.55
N PRO A 138 -10.94 13.42 15.08
CA PRO A 138 -11.57 12.15 15.36
C PRO A 138 -11.44 11.73 16.83
N THR A 139 -12.39 10.94 17.28
CA THR A 139 -12.47 10.32 18.60
C THR A 139 -12.36 8.80 18.47
N PHE A 140 -12.35 8.07 19.56
CA PHE A 140 -12.40 6.60 19.55
C PHE A 140 -13.68 6.04 18.86
N ALA A 141 -14.73 6.84 18.73
CA ALA A 141 -15.98 6.47 18.09
C ALA A 141 -16.01 6.73 16.57
N ASP A 142 -14.91 7.24 16.02
CA ASP A 142 -14.76 7.50 14.59
C ASP A 142 -14.10 6.31 13.86
N MET A 143 -14.22 6.30 12.55
CA MET A 143 -13.73 5.22 11.67
C MET A 143 -12.26 4.85 11.94
N GLY A 144 -12.01 3.59 12.26
CA GLY A 144 -10.67 3.08 12.60
C GLY A 144 -10.26 3.34 14.04
N GLY A 145 -11.11 3.92 14.87
CA GLY A 145 -10.90 4.05 16.32
C GLY A 145 -10.95 2.69 17.02
N ILE A 146 -10.16 2.53 18.08
CA ILE A 146 -10.35 1.41 19.03
C ILE A 146 -11.37 1.87 20.05
N TYR A 147 -12.54 1.21 20.07
CA TYR A 147 -13.66 1.68 20.87
C TYR A 147 -13.36 1.63 22.37
N GLN A 148 -14.03 2.51 23.14
CA GLN A 148 -13.86 2.57 24.59
C GLN A 148 -14.37 1.32 25.29
N ARG A 149 -13.86 1.04 26.49
CA ARG A 149 -14.41 0.11 27.45
C ARG A 149 -15.49 0.79 28.28
N TRP A 150 -16.30 0.00 28.95
CA TRP A 150 -17.40 0.52 29.74
C TRP A 150 -17.54 -0.19 31.08
N ASP A 151 -17.77 0.57 32.17
CA ASP A 151 -17.97 0.08 33.51
C ASP A 151 -19.07 0.91 34.20
N GLU A 152 -20.22 0.31 34.41
CA GLU A 152 -21.37 0.95 35.06
C GLU A 152 -21.09 1.39 36.51
N SER A 153 -20.12 0.77 37.19
CA SER A 153 -19.76 1.11 38.58
C SER A 153 -19.02 2.43 38.71
N ARG A 154 -18.52 2.97 37.62
CA ARG A 154 -17.88 4.30 37.59
C ARG A 154 -18.97 5.38 37.67
N GLY A 155 -18.65 6.48 38.28
CA GLY A 155 -19.60 7.60 38.42
C GLY A 155 -20.17 8.10 37.10
N ALA A 156 -21.29 8.81 37.15
CA ALA A 156 -21.98 9.34 35.98
C ALA A 156 -21.04 10.16 35.08
N GLY A 157 -21.01 9.85 33.81
CA GLY A 157 -20.09 10.43 32.83
C GLY A 157 -18.67 9.88 32.85
N GLN A 158 -18.34 8.96 33.76
CA GLN A 158 -17.02 8.30 33.85
C GLN A 158 -17.07 6.81 33.50
N GLN A 159 -18.23 6.29 33.07
CA GLN A 159 -18.43 4.88 32.74
C GLN A 159 -17.57 4.44 31.55
N GLY A 160 -17.43 5.29 30.52
CA GLY A 160 -16.54 5.06 29.40
C GLY A 160 -15.08 5.38 29.77
N TYR A 161 -14.16 4.48 29.44
CA TYR A 161 -12.75 4.67 29.70
C TYR A 161 -11.90 3.90 28.69
N GLU A 162 -10.61 4.21 28.63
CA GLU A 162 -9.75 3.80 27.53
C GLU A 162 -10.32 4.33 26.18
N GLY A 163 -10.14 3.59 25.10
CA GLY A 163 -10.55 4.05 23.77
C GLY A 163 -9.49 4.94 23.14
N THR A 164 -9.11 4.61 21.93
CA THR A 164 -8.03 5.30 21.22
C THR A 164 -8.57 5.87 19.91
N PRO A 165 -8.55 7.19 19.72
CA PRO A 165 -8.93 7.79 18.44
C PRO A 165 -7.96 7.37 17.35
N PRO A 166 -8.38 7.32 16.06
CA PRO A 166 -7.44 7.17 14.97
C PRO A 166 -6.49 8.38 14.93
N ALA A 167 -5.21 8.15 14.63
CA ALA A 167 -4.18 9.19 14.58
C ALA A 167 -4.54 10.31 13.59
N VAL A 168 -5.23 9.96 12.51
CA VAL A 168 -5.78 10.87 11.50
C VAL A 168 -7.10 10.31 10.97
N ASN A 169 -7.98 11.19 10.48
CA ASN A 169 -9.17 10.75 9.76
C ASN A 169 -8.82 10.41 8.31
N ALA A 170 -8.75 9.12 8.00
CA ALA A 170 -8.49 8.59 6.66
C ALA A 170 -9.77 8.06 5.96
N SER A 171 -10.97 8.32 6.53
CA SER A 171 -12.24 7.83 5.97
C SER A 171 -12.59 8.51 4.64
N ARG A 172 -13.28 7.78 3.78
CA ARG A 172 -13.82 8.26 2.50
C ARG A 172 -15.29 8.67 2.66
N ALA A 173 -15.82 9.35 1.63
CA ALA A 173 -17.20 9.76 1.59
C ALA A 173 -18.16 8.57 1.66
N PRO A 174 -19.37 8.74 2.26
CA PRO A 174 -20.40 7.71 2.26
C PRO A 174 -20.69 7.17 0.86
N GLY A 175 -20.83 5.84 0.75
CA GLY A 175 -21.05 5.17 -0.53
C GLY A 175 -19.79 4.82 -1.32
N LEU A 176 -18.61 5.21 -0.85
CA LEU A 176 -17.34 4.75 -1.40
C LEU A 176 -16.82 3.53 -0.61
N TRP A 177 -16.13 2.63 -1.31
CA TRP A 177 -15.44 1.52 -0.66
C TRP A 177 -14.20 2.03 0.08
N GLN A 178 -14.00 1.50 1.28
CA GLN A 178 -12.88 1.81 2.17
C GLN A 178 -12.15 0.51 2.50
N HIS A 179 -10.84 0.52 2.38
CA HIS A 179 -10.00 -0.62 2.69
C HIS A 179 -9.49 -0.55 4.12
N LEU A 180 -9.70 -1.62 4.89
CA LEU A 180 -9.29 -1.73 6.28
C LEU A 180 -8.39 -2.95 6.48
N GLU A 181 -7.21 -2.75 7.05
CA GLU A 181 -6.31 -3.80 7.49
C GLU A 181 -6.14 -3.75 9.00
N ILE A 182 -6.18 -4.88 9.68
CA ILE A 182 -6.04 -5.01 11.12
C ILE A 182 -5.03 -6.10 11.45
N SER A 183 -3.96 -5.73 12.17
CA SER A 183 -3.00 -6.68 12.74
C SER A 183 -3.22 -6.77 14.24
N PHE A 184 -3.69 -7.90 14.73
CA PHE A 184 -4.16 -8.08 16.10
C PHE A 184 -3.44 -9.22 16.80
N ARG A 185 -3.11 -9.02 18.09
CA ARG A 185 -2.59 -10.04 18.99
C ARG A 185 -3.58 -10.26 20.13
N ALA A 186 -3.98 -11.52 20.31
CA ALA A 186 -4.89 -11.95 21.36
C ALA A 186 -4.22 -11.87 22.74
N PRO A 187 -5.01 -11.75 23.83
CA PRO A 187 -4.47 -11.84 25.18
C PRO A 187 -3.84 -13.21 25.44
N ARG A 188 -2.83 -13.22 26.29
CA ARG A 188 -2.11 -14.46 26.65
C ARG A 188 -2.52 -14.93 28.04
N PHE A 189 -2.58 -16.25 28.21
CA PHE A 189 -2.99 -16.88 29.45
C PHE A 189 -1.99 -17.98 29.88
N GLU A 190 -1.75 -18.05 31.17
CA GLU A 190 -1.13 -19.20 31.84
C GLU A 190 -2.22 -19.89 32.69
N GLY A 191 -2.71 -21.01 32.22
CA GLY A 191 -3.92 -21.60 32.75
C GLY A 191 -5.13 -20.66 32.64
N LYS A 192 -5.68 -20.21 33.76
CA LYS A 192 -6.79 -19.25 33.82
C LYS A 192 -6.35 -17.80 34.05
N LYS A 193 -5.05 -17.57 34.31
CA LYS A 193 -4.51 -16.23 34.61
C LYS A 193 -4.10 -15.55 33.32
N LYS A 194 -4.68 -14.38 33.05
CA LYS A 194 -4.19 -13.51 31.97
C LYS A 194 -2.81 -12.97 32.32
N VAL A 195 -1.82 -13.15 31.43
CA VAL A 195 -0.44 -12.70 31.58
C VAL A 195 -0.04 -11.61 30.59
N ALA A 196 -0.81 -11.43 29.50
CA ALA A 196 -0.66 -10.30 28.58
C ALA A 196 -2.02 -9.85 28.05
N ASN A 197 -2.18 -8.56 27.84
CA ASN A 197 -3.37 -7.96 27.26
C ASN A 197 -3.44 -8.17 25.74
N ALA A 198 -4.64 -8.02 25.19
CA ALA A 198 -4.83 -7.92 23.75
C ALA A 198 -4.15 -6.65 23.21
N ARG A 199 -3.74 -6.68 21.93
CA ARG A 199 -3.02 -5.58 21.32
C ARG A 199 -3.33 -5.47 19.83
N PHE A 200 -3.69 -4.28 19.38
CA PHE A 200 -3.68 -3.93 17.98
C PHE A 200 -2.26 -3.47 17.62
N LEU A 201 -1.55 -4.29 16.85
CA LEU A 201 -0.21 -3.90 16.39
C LEU A 201 -0.33 -2.76 15.39
N ARG A 202 -1.29 -2.87 14.47
CA ARG A 202 -1.56 -1.86 13.46
C ARG A 202 -3.01 -1.94 12.99
N VAL A 203 -3.61 -0.78 12.75
CA VAL A 203 -4.83 -0.63 11.94
C VAL A 203 -4.52 0.34 10.82
N VAL A 204 -4.76 -0.08 9.58
CA VAL A 204 -4.57 0.74 8.38
C VAL A 204 -5.92 0.99 7.74
N LEU A 205 -6.23 2.25 7.49
CA LEU A 205 -7.45 2.66 6.79
C LEU A 205 -7.06 3.40 5.51
N ASN A 206 -7.49 2.88 4.36
CA ASN A 206 -7.19 3.46 3.05
C ASN A 206 -5.70 3.75 2.82
N GLY A 207 -4.83 2.82 3.25
CA GLY A 207 -3.38 2.92 3.13
C GLY A 207 -2.68 3.76 4.21
N VAL A 208 -3.42 4.36 5.16
CA VAL A 208 -2.87 5.17 6.25
C VAL A 208 -2.94 4.40 7.56
N THR A 209 -1.81 4.29 8.28
CA THR A 209 -1.79 3.74 9.63
C THR A 209 -2.51 4.68 10.59
N VAL A 210 -3.66 4.24 11.08
CA VAL A 210 -4.51 5.03 12.00
C VAL A 210 -4.37 4.58 13.45
N GLN A 211 -3.92 3.34 13.68
CA GLN A 211 -3.56 2.84 15.02
C GLN A 211 -2.23 2.10 14.94
N GLU A 212 -1.40 2.27 15.95
CA GLU A 212 -0.13 1.57 16.06
C GLU A 212 0.13 1.18 17.52
N ASN A 213 0.38 -0.10 17.76
CA ASN A 213 0.78 -0.67 19.05
C ASN A 213 -0.18 -0.34 20.21
N VAL A 214 -1.50 -0.39 19.99
CA VAL A 214 -2.53 -0.07 20.98
C VAL A 214 -2.85 -1.28 21.83
N GLU A 215 -2.60 -1.21 23.12
CA GLU A 215 -2.98 -2.22 24.12
C GLU A 215 -4.43 -2.01 24.57
N VAL A 216 -5.18 -3.12 24.74
CA VAL A 216 -6.55 -3.11 25.22
C VAL A 216 -6.65 -4.04 26.42
N THR A 217 -7.02 -3.51 27.59
CA THR A 217 -6.95 -4.23 28.86
C THR A 217 -8.14 -5.18 29.10
N GLY A 218 -9.15 -5.15 28.22
CA GLY A 218 -10.34 -6.02 28.27
C GLY A 218 -11.33 -5.71 27.16
N PRO A 219 -12.48 -6.41 27.11
CA PRO A 219 -13.49 -6.21 26.07
C PRO A 219 -13.97 -4.78 25.98
N THR A 220 -14.14 -4.28 24.75
CA THR A 220 -14.70 -2.95 24.48
C THR A 220 -16.20 -2.91 24.78
N ARG A 221 -16.78 -1.73 24.86
CA ARG A 221 -18.22 -1.55 25.12
C ARG A 221 -19.07 -2.31 24.09
N ALA A 222 -20.16 -2.90 24.54
CA ALA A 222 -21.09 -3.68 23.72
C ALA A 222 -20.49 -4.92 23.03
N ALA A 223 -19.33 -5.40 23.48
CA ALA A 223 -18.78 -6.68 23.06
C ALA A 223 -19.78 -7.82 23.31
N LEU A 224 -19.81 -8.79 22.39
CA LEU A 224 -20.69 -9.96 22.52
C LEU A 224 -20.33 -10.80 23.75
N PHE A 225 -19.04 -10.87 24.09
CA PHE A 225 -18.53 -11.60 25.24
C PHE A 225 -17.85 -10.64 26.22
N THR A 226 -18.23 -10.74 27.49
CA THR A 226 -17.67 -9.92 28.58
C THR A 226 -16.47 -10.56 29.28
N ASP A 227 -16.25 -11.86 29.07
CA ASP A 227 -15.05 -12.59 29.52
C ASP A 227 -13.89 -12.40 28.54
N GLU A 228 -12.68 -12.73 28.96
CA GLU A 228 -11.52 -12.80 28.07
C GLU A 228 -11.05 -14.25 27.91
N ARG A 229 -10.67 -14.63 26.71
CA ARG A 229 -10.19 -15.97 26.33
C ARG A 229 -9.05 -15.85 25.32
N ALA A 230 -8.36 -16.97 25.08
CA ALA A 230 -7.30 -17.04 24.09
C ALA A 230 -7.82 -17.02 22.64
N THR A 231 -9.08 -17.40 22.42
CA THR A 231 -9.71 -17.41 21.08
C THR A 231 -11.16 -16.93 21.15
N GLY A 232 -11.68 -16.53 20.00
CA GLY A 232 -13.07 -16.18 19.79
C GLY A 232 -13.38 -15.93 18.31
N PRO A 233 -14.66 -15.82 17.91
CA PRO A 233 -15.05 -15.57 16.52
C PRO A 233 -14.74 -14.14 16.10
N LEU A 234 -14.46 -13.92 14.82
CA LEU A 234 -14.57 -12.61 14.22
C LEU A 234 -16.05 -12.22 14.16
N MET A 235 -16.38 -10.99 14.55
CA MET A 235 -17.75 -10.48 14.52
C MET A 235 -17.83 -9.16 13.76
N ILE A 236 -18.84 -9.02 12.90
CA ILE A 236 -19.24 -7.75 12.31
C ILE A 236 -20.55 -7.30 12.95
N GLN A 237 -20.58 -6.10 13.48
CA GLN A 237 -21.74 -5.55 14.16
C GLN A 237 -22.89 -5.29 13.18
N GLY A 238 -24.12 -5.71 13.56
CA GLY A 238 -25.27 -5.68 12.68
C GLY A 238 -26.47 -4.87 13.17
N ASP A 239 -26.40 -4.27 14.36
CA ASP A 239 -27.57 -3.68 15.04
C ASP A 239 -27.66 -2.15 15.00
N HIS A 240 -26.58 -1.44 14.61
CA HIS A 240 -26.54 0.02 14.71
C HIS A 240 -26.72 0.73 13.36
N GLY A 241 -26.42 0.11 12.24
CA GLY A 241 -26.60 0.73 10.93
C GLY A 241 -26.32 -0.23 9.77
N PRO A 242 -26.73 0.14 8.55
CA PRO A 242 -26.40 -0.63 7.35
C PRO A 242 -24.91 -0.58 7.04
N VAL A 243 -24.36 -1.71 6.61
CA VAL A 243 -22.96 -1.80 6.14
C VAL A 243 -22.86 -2.84 5.02
N ALA A 244 -22.04 -2.56 4.02
CA ALA A 244 -21.61 -3.57 3.06
C ALA A 244 -20.14 -3.92 3.29
N VAL A 245 -19.81 -5.22 3.13
CA VAL A 245 -18.46 -5.76 3.35
C VAL A 245 -18.12 -6.72 2.24
N ARG A 246 -16.88 -6.69 1.75
CA ARG A 246 -16.37 -7.62 0.71
C ARG A 246 -14.86 -7.84 0.88
N ASN A 247 -14.28 -8.69 0.03
CA ASN A 247 -12.83 -8.94 -0.02
C ASN A 247 -12.25 -9.29 1.35
N ILE A 248 -12.93 -10.17 2.10
CA ILE A 248 -12.48 -10.56 3.44
C ILE A 248 -11.36 -11.57 3.30
N GLU A 249 -10.17 -11.16 3.68
CA GLU A 249 -8.96 -11.99 3.70
C GLU A 249 -8.34 -12.01 5.09
N TYR A 250 -7.76 -13.14 5.48
CA TYR A 250 -7.18 -13.25 6.81
C TYR A 250 -6.05 -14.26 6.90
N LYS A 251 -5.13 -14.01 7.84
CA LYS A 251 -4.14 -14.98 8.33
C LYS A 251 -4.31 -15.12 9.84
N SER A 252 -4.60 -16.32 10.32
CA SER A 252 -4.71 -16.60 11.76
C SER A 252 -3.47 -17.33 12.23
N TYR A 253 -2.99 -16.97 13.43
CA TYR A 253 -1.76 -17.47 14.00
C TYR A 253 -2.05 -18.19 15.29
N THR A 254 -1.54 -19.43 15.42
CA THR A 254 -1.79 -20.31 16.57
C THR A 254 -0.51 -20.71 17.30
N GLY A 255 0.65 -20.39 16.74
CA GLY A 255 1.93 -20.77 17.31
C GLY A 255 3.12 -20.07 16.68
N ALA A 256 4.30 -20.50 17.09
CA ALA A 256 5.58 -20.06 16.53
C ALA A 256 6.43 -21.28 16.15
N ALA A 257 7.22 -21.19 15.11
CA ALA A 257 8.26 -22.15 14.84
C ALA A 257 9.42 -21.94 15.83
N LYS A 258 10.09 -23.03 16.20
CA LYS A 258 11.24 -22.97 17.11
C LYS A 258 12.40 -23.78 16.55
N LEU A 259 13.59 -23.16 16.57
CA LEU A 259 14.84 -23.90 16.48
C LEU A 259 15.28 -24.29 17.89
N SER A 260 15.66 -25.53 18.08
CA SER A 260 16.24 -26.05 19.34
C SER A 260 17.43 -26.95 19.05
N ASP A 261 18.25 -27.13 20.06
CA ASP A 261 19.48 -27.95 19.98
C ASP A 261 20.38 -27.56 18.82
N LEU A 262 20.39 -26.24 18.48
CA LEU A 262 21.10 -25.72 17.33
C LEU A 262 22.60 -25.64 17.62
N THR A 263 23.34 -26.49 16.95
CA THR A 263 24.81 -26.53 16.99
C THR A 263 25.42 -25.92 15.71
N TYR A 264 26.63 -25.43 15.82
CA TYR A 264 27.39 -24.94 14.68
C TYR A 264 28.80 -25.51 14.62
N LYS A 265 29.33 -25.59 13.40
CA LYS A 265 30.74 -25.77 13.10
C LYS A 265 31.20 -24.64 12.19
N ALA A 266 32.36 -24.05 12.46
CA ALA A 266 32.86 -22.91 11.72
C ALA A 266 34.30 -23.11 11.27
N TRP A 267 34.57 -22.66 10.06
CA TRP A 267 35.90 -22.62 9.42
C TRP A 267 36.14 -21.21 8.92
N SER A 268 37.36 -20.71 9.04
CA SER A 268 37.73 -19.39 8.53
C SER A 268 39.20 -19.38 8.08
N GLY A 269 39.51 -18.55 7.09
CA GLY A 269 40.86 -18.35 6.62
C GLY A 269 41.00 -18.05 5.14
N GLU A 270 42.24 -17.73 4.73
CA GLU A 270 42.55 -17.52 3.31
C GLU A 270 42.45 -18.83 2.52
N GLY A 271 41.95 -18.71 1.28
CA GLY A 271 41.75 -19.86 0.41
C GLY A 271 40.65 -20.82 0.83
N ILE A 272 39.73 -20.35 1.74
CA ILE A 272 38.58 -21.17 2.13
C ILE A 272 37.67 -21.45 0.93
N ASP A 273 37.18 -22.67 0.88
CA ASP A 273 36.17 -23.15 -0.07
C ASP A 273 35.20 -24.11 0.63
N THR A 274 34.18 -24.55 -0.09
CA THR A 274 33.12 -25.42 0.46
C THR A 274 33.64 -26.81 0.85
N THR A 275 34.82 -27.26 0.32
CA THR A 275 35.39 -28.58 0.63
C THR A 275 35.94 -28.63 2.05
N TRP A 276 36.26 -27.46 2.66
CA TRP A 276 36.73 -27.39 4.04
C TRP A 276 35.76 -28.01 5.03
N MET A 277 34.46 -27.86 4.78
CA MET A 277 33.42 -28.41 5.64
C MET A 277 33.44 -29.95 5.72
N THR A 278 34.01 -30.61 4.73
CA THR A 278 34.12 -32.09 4.65
C THR A 278 35.53 -32.62 4.81
N THR A 279 36.55 -31.80 4.53
CA THR A 279 37.96 -32.26 4.48
C THR A 279 38.81 -31.78 5.65
N ARG A 280 38.32 -30.78 6.43
CA ARG A 280 39.07 -30.19 7.55
C ARG A 280 38.26 -30.23 8.84
N PRO A 281 38.92 -30.41 10.00
CA PRO A 281 38.25 -30.24 11.27
C PRO A 281 37.77 -28.77 11.44
N PRO A 282 36.64 -28.53 12.11
CA PRO A 282 36.20 -27.18 12.38
C PRO A 282 37.18 -26.44 13.30
N MET A 283 37.37 -25.16 13.06
CA MET A 283 38.17 -24.28 13.93
C MET A 283 37.45 -23.89 15.20
N ARG A 284 36.13 -23.83 15.11
CA ARG A 284 35.22 -23.59 16.24
C ARG A 284 33.97 -24.43 16.09
N GLU A 285 33.45 -24.89 17.21
CA GLU A 285 32.14 -25.55 17.28
C GLU A 285 31.45 -25.18 18.60
N GLY A 286 30.13 -25.26 18.65
CA GLY A 286 29.35 -24.91 19.83
C GLY A 286 27.87 -24.91 19.56
N SER A 287 27.10 -24.22 20.42
CA SER A 287 25.65 -24.07 20.30
C SER A 287 25.28 -22.59 20.21
N VAL A 288 24.18 -22.30 19.50
CA VAL A 288 23.58 -20.97 19.37
C VAL A 288 22.07 -21.07 19.52
N ALA A 289 21.42 -19.99 19.91
CA ALA A 289 19.97 -19.95 20.03
C ALA A 289 19.28 -19.77 18.67
N MET A 290 19.90 -19.01 17.76
CA MET A 290 19.40 -18.69 16.43
C MET A 290 20.56 -18.73 15.42
N LEU A 291 20.26 -18.78 14.13
CA LEU A 291 21.28 -18.67 13.09
C LEU A 291 22.01 -17.32 13.21
N SER A 292 23.34 -17.35 13.22
CA SER A 292 24.17 -16.16 13.36
C SER A 292 25.57 -16.44 12.86
N SER A 293 26.16 -15.55 12.06
CA SER A 293 27.57 -15.65 11.66
C SER A 293 28.55 -15.19 12.73
N ALA A 294 28.09 -14.66 13.86
CA ALA A 294 28.94 -14.17 14.95
C ALA A 294 30.01 -15.16 15.43
N PRO A 295 29.77 -16.49 15.49
CA PRO A 295 30.81 -17.44 15.86
C PRO A 295 31.97 -17.56 14.86
N ALA A 296 31.75 -17.23 13.59
CA ALA A 296 32.83 -17.20 12.58
C ALA A 296 33.76 -15.99 12.75
N ALA A 297 33.32 -15.00 13.53
CA ALA A 297 33.92 -13.76 13.98
C ALA A 297 35.01 -13.11 13.09
N ALA A 298 34.83 -11.83 12.80
CA ALA A 298 35.84 -10.89 12.29
C ALA A 298 36.53 -11.24 10.95
N THR A 299 36.02 -12.18 10.16
CA THR A 299 36.59 -12.50 8.85
C THR A 299 35.49 -12.53 7.78
N ASN A 300 35.85 -12.02 6.61
CA ASN A 300 34.98 -12.06 5.43
C ASN A 300 35.13 -13.39 4.65
N ARG A 301 35.85 -14.35 5.20
CA ARG A 301 36.17 -15.66 4.58
C ARG A 301 35.91 -16.76 5.59
N PHE A 302 34.69 -17.31 5.54
CA PHE A 302 34.30 -18.35 6.47
C PHE A 302 33.29 -19.33 5.84
N ALA A 303 33.19 -20.50 6.44
CA ALA A 303 32.12 -21.45 6.21
C ALA A 303 31.53 -21.85 7.55
N MET A 304 30.22 -22.04 7.58
CA MET A 304 29.47 -22.49 8.76
C MET A 304 28.50 -23.59 8.38
N ALA A 305 28.41 -24.60 9.23
CA ALA A 305 27.41 -25.65 9.15
C ALA A 305 26.62 -25.67 10.46
N TYR A 306 25.31 -25.56 10.35
CA TYR A 306 24.35 -25.63 11.47
C TYR A 306 23.61 -26.96 11.41
N ALA A 307 23.29 -27.52 12.57
CA ALA A 307 22.41 -28.67 12.72
C ALA A 307 21.59 -28.53 14.00
N GLY A 308 20.32 -28.88 13.94
CA GLY A 308 19.39 -28.76 15.07
C GLY A 308 18.01 -29.33 14.76
N THR A 309 17.04 -28.92 15.54
CA THR A 309 15.64 -29.34 15.41
C THR A 309 14.76 -28.14 15.14
N LEU A 310 14.03 -28.16 14.01
CA LEU A 310 12.94 -27.24 13.75
C LEU A 310 11.63 -27.85 14.24
N THR A 311 10.89 -27.12 15.07
CA THR A 311 9.55 -27.52 15.49
C THR A 311 8.54 -26.57 14.87
N VAL A 312 7.53 -27.11 14.16
CA VAL A 312 6.42 -26.34 13.57
C VAL A 312 5.09 -26.71 14.23
N PRO A 313 4.13 -25.75 14.38
CA PRO A 313 2.92 -25.97 15.17
C PRO A 313 1.93 -26.94 14.52
N THR A 314 1.74 -26.89 13.21
CA THR A 314 0.71 -27.63 12.48
C THR A 314 1.26 -28.27 11.22
N ALA A 315 0.58 -29.28 10.69
CA ALA A 315 0.90 -29.84 9.38
C ALA A 315 0.44 -28.91 8.25
N GLY A 316 1.22 -28.85 7.15
CA GLY A 316 0.85 -28.15 5.94
C GLY A 316 2.05 -27.61 5.18
N ARG A 317 1.78 -26.69 4.25
CA ARG A 317 2.80 -26.08 3.40
C ARG A 317 3.47 -24.92 4.10
N TYR A 318 4.78 -25.01 4.28
CA TYR A 318 5.63 -23.97 4.82
C TYR A 318 6.50 -23.36 3.73
N ARG A 319 6.68 -22.06 3.78
CA ARG A 319 7.58 -21.30 2.92
C ARG A 319 8.79 -20.87 3.69
N PHE A 320 9.97 -21.19 3.17
CA PHE A 320 11.24 -20.66 3.62
C PHE A 320 11.72 -19.59 2.66
N SER A 321 12.16 -18.45 3.20
CA SER A 321 12.78 -17.37 2.46
C SER A 321 14.19 -17.17 2.96
N LEU A 322 15.17 -17.55 2.15
CA LEU A 322 16.59 -17.47 2.47
C LEU A 322 17.25 -16.39 1.63
N ASN A 323 17.90 -15.43 2.30
CA ASN A 323 18.75 -14.47 1.66
C ASN A 323 20.15 -14.53 2.23
N ILE A 324 21.08 -14.12 1.40
CA ILE A 324 22.40 -13.69 1.80
C ILE A 324 22.37 -12.18 1.64
N ASP A 325 21.83 -11.51 2.67
CA ASP A 325 21.54 -10.10 2.58
C ASP A 325 22.80 -9.26 2.75
N TRP A 326 22.84 -8.20 2.01
CA TRP A 326 23.77 -7.11 2.15
C TRP A 326 23.34 -6.20 3.31
N VAL A 327 24.29 -5.87 4.15
CA VAL A 327 24.12 -4.96 5.26
C VAL A 327 24.99 -3.72 5.01
N GLY A 328 24.39 -2.59 4.58
CA GLY A 328 25.08 -1.32 4.37
C GLY A 328 24.85 -0.69 2.98
N THR A 329 25.09 0.62 2.89
CA THR A 329 24.79 1.48 1.72
C THR A 329 25.80 1.42 0.57
N GLU A 330 26.91 0.69 0.69
CA GLU A 330 28.00 0.69 -0.30
C GLU A 330 27.93 -0.49 -1.30
N ALA A 331 26.76 -1.08 -1.48
CA ALA A 331 26.55 -2.29 -2.30
C ALA A 331 26.99 -2.17 -3.75
N ALA A 332 26.91 -1.00 -4.33
CA ALA A 332 26.98 -0.82 -5.78
C ALA A 332 28.40 -0.87 -6.38
N MET A 333 29.46 -0.76 -5.58
CA MET A 333 30.82 -0.52 -6.10
C MET A 333 31.80 -1.69 -5.94
N GLN A 334 31.38 -2.87 -5.51
CA GLN A 334 32.34 -3.91 -5.19
C GLN A 334 32.04 -5.23 -5.93
N GLY A 335 33.08 -5.83 -6.48
CA GLY A 335 33.05 -7.04 -7.33
C GLY A 335 32.36 -8.29 -6.72
N PRO A 336 32.26 -9.37 -7.48
CA PRO A 336 31.43 -10.52 -7.15
C PRO A 336 31.82 -11.16 -5.80
N THR A 337 30.85 -11.23 -4.87
CA THR A 337 30.99 -12.00 -3.65
C THR A 337 30.64 -13.46 -3.95
N VAL A 338 31.51 -14.38 -3.64
CA VAL A 338 31.21 -15.81 -3.66
C VAL A 338 30.58 -16.16 -2.30
N ALA A 339 29.27 -16.27 -2.29
CA ALA A 339 28.53 -16.73 -1.11
C ALA A 339 27.56 -17.84 -1.52
N ARG A 340 27.27 -18.75 -0.61
CA ARG A 340 26.37 -19.88 -0.83
C ARG A 340 25.69 -20.25 0.48
N ALA A 341 24.40 -20.58 0.42
CA ALA A 341 23.68 -21.15 1.54
C ALA A 341 22.75 -22.26 1.07
N ASP A 342 22.77 -23.41 1.76
CA ASP A 342 21.92 -24.55 1.46
C ASP A 342 21.10 -24.91 2.71
N LEU A 343 19.78 -24.96 2.58
CA LEU A 343 18.83 -25.38 3.62
C LEU A 343 18.39 -26.81 3.37
N ILE A 344 18.49 -27.65 4.40
CA ILE A 344 18.09 -29.06 4.38
C ILE A 344 17.11 -29.32 5.53
N ILE A 345 15.95 -29.91 5.24
CA ILE A 345 14.96 -30.33 6.21
C ILE A 345 14.73 -31.84 6.04
N ASP A 346 14.80 -32.59 7.15
CA ASP A 346 14.65 -34.05 7.16
C ASP A 346 15.55 -34.76 6.13
N GLY A 347 16.80 -34.27 5.98
CA GLY A 347 17.77 -34.78 5.05
C GLY A 347 17.54 -34.46 3.56
N LYS A 348 16.48 -33.69 3.25
CA LYS A 348 16.16 -33.28 1.88
C LYS A 348 16.54 -31.82 1.64
N PRO A 349 17.24 -31.49 0.53
CA PRO A 349 17.52 -30.10 0.18
C PRO A 349 16.20 -29.37 -0.15
N VAL A 350 15.97 -28.26 0.55
CA VAL A 350 14.81 -27.37 0.38
C VAL A 350 15.22 -26.14 -0.42
N ILE A 351 16.33 -25.51 -0.06
CA ILE A 351 16.90 -24.37 -0.78
C ILE A 351 18.36 -24.65 -1.07
N VAL A 352 18.76 -24.38 -2.31
CA VAL A 352 20.17 -24.36 -2.75
C VAL A 352 20.46 -23.00 -3.36
N ASN A 353 21.03 -22.09 -2.58
CA ASN A 353 21.38 -20.74 -3.03
C ASN A 353 22.85 -20.68 -3.44
N ARG A 354 23.13 -20.40 -4.70
CA ARG A 354 24.48 -20.35 -5.30
C ARG A 354 25.06 -18.94 -5.37
N GLY A 355 24.67 -18.04 -4.49
CA GLY A 355 25.23 -16.70 -4.44
C GLY A 355 24.60 -15.71 -5.41
N ALA A 356 23.40 -15.98 -5.88
CA ALA A 356 22.60 -14.99 -6.59
C ALA A 356 22.29 -13.80 -5.66
N GLN A 357 22.31 -12.59 -6.20
CA GLN A 357 21.94 -11.36 -5.45
C GLN A 357 20.46 -11.33 -5.03
N GLN A 358 19.69 -12.36 -5.35
CA GLN A 358 18.27 -12.48 -5.07
C GLN A 358 18.00 -13.55 -4.02
N GLY A 359 17.10 -13.24 -3.09
CA GLY A 359 16.62 -14.21 -2.14
C GLY A 359 15.98 -15.41 -2.83
N THR A 360 16.16 -16.58 -2.26
CA THR A 360 15.58 -17.83 -2.75
C THR A 360 14.44 -18.23 -1.82
N GLN A 361 13.28 -18.53 -2.40
CA GLN A 361 12.12 -19.06 -1.68
C GLN A 361 11.87 -20.51 -2.11
N ALA A 362 11.43 -21.33 -1.16
CA ALA A 362 10.95 -22.67 -1.44
C ALA A 362 9.82 -23.06 -0.50
N ASP A 363 8.84 -23.76 -1.05
CA ASP A 363 7.73 -24.32 -0.30
C ASP A 363 8.01 -25.80 -0.01
N VAL A 364 7.67 -26.25 1.20
CA VAL A 364 7.81 -27.64 1.64
C VAL A 364 6.61 -28.04 2.50
N ASP A 365 6.07 -29.22 2.26
CA ASP A 365 5.00 -29.78 3.11
C ASP A 365 5.63 -30.45 4.33
N LEU A 366 5.32 -29.98 5.53
CA LEU A 366 5.78 -30.50 6.81
C LEU A 366 4.60 -31.07 7.63
N THR A 367 4.88 -32.10 8.40
CA THR A 367 3.97 -32.55 9.47
C THR A 367 4.07 -31.60 10.65
N GLY A 368 3.04 -31.54 11.51
CA GLY A 368 3.21 -30.85 12.80
C GLY A 368 4.24 -31.57 13.68
N GLY A 369 5.07 -30.80 14.38
CA GLY A 369 6.07 -31.34 15.30
C GLY A 369 7.53 -31.09 14.89
N LYS A 370 8.41 -32.04 15.21
CA LYS A 370 9.86 -31.88 15.09
C LYS A 370 10.38 -32.38 13.74
N HIS A 371 11.28 -31.60 13.13
CA HIS A 371 11.98 -31.89 11.89
C HIS A 371 13.49 -31.70 12.07
N ALA A 372 14.30 -32.55 11.45
CA ALA A 372 15.74 -32.37 11.41
C ALA A 372 16.06 -31.13 10.55
N PHE A 373 16.80 -30.18 11.12
CA PHE A 373 17.21 -28.93 10.48
C PHE A 373 18.71 -28.93 10.23
N ALA A 374 19.13 -28.57 9.02
CA ALA A 374 20.51 -28.25 8.73
C ALA A 374 20.60 -27.08 7.75
N LEU A 375 21.60 -26.22 7.95
CA LEU A 375 21.91 -25.12 7.07
C LEU A 375 23.41 -24.98 6.93
N THR A 376 23.90 -24.86 5.69
CA THR A 376 25.29 -24.47 5.44
C THR A 376 25.33 -23.05 4.91
N PHE A 377 26.31 -22.27 5.35
CA PHE A 377 26.56 -20.93 4.86
C PHE A 377 28.03 -20.74 4.58
N PHE A 378 28.37 -20.35 3.38
CA PHE A 378 29.74 -20.11 2.92
C PHE A 378 29.85 -18.68 2.38
N LYS A 379 30.94 -18.01 2.75
CA LYS A 379 31.29 -16.68 2.26
C LYS A 379 32.80 -16.58 2.02
N ASN A 380 33.18 -16.09 0.84
CA ASN A 380 34.56 -15.80 0.52
C ASN A 380 34.67 -14.46 -0.18
N ARG A 381 35.25 -13.45 0.51
CA ARG A 381 35.40 -12.10 -0.02
C ARG A 381 36.68 -11.42 0.48
N GLN A 382 37.22 -10.50 -0.33
CA GLN A 382 38.46 -9.78 -0.02
C GLN A 382 38.26 -8.51 0.83
N TRP A 383 37.09 -7.89 0.79
CA TRP A 383 36.83 -6.55 1.37
C TRP A 383 35.63 -6.57 2.33
N GLY A 384 35.64 -5.66 3.31
CA GLY A 384 34.72 -5.56 4.43
C GLY A 384 33.22 -5.58 4.11
N ASP A 385 32.70 -6.74 3.83
CA ASP A 385 31.30 -6.98 3.55
C ASP A 385 30.67 -7.75 4.71
N GLN A 386 29.70 -7.13 5.34
CA GLN A 386 29.02 -7.69 6.50
C GLN A 386 27.71 -8.38 6.12
N ARG A 387 27.72 -9.19 5.07
CA ARG A 387 26.56 -10.01 4.74
C ARG A 387 26.41 -11.14 5.75
N ASP A 388 25.17 -11.36 6.14
CA ASP A 388 24.78 -12.51 6.93
C ASP A 388 23.68 -13.31 6.21
N VAL A 389 23.45 -14.53 6.67
CA VAL A 389 22.35 -15.34 6.19
C VAL A 389 21.08 -14.94 6.94
N THR A 390 20.04 -14.57 6.21
CA THR A 390 18.73 -14.37 6.76
C THR A 390 17.82 -15.50 6.31
N LEU A 391 17.15 -16.14 7.25
CA LEU A 391 16.18 -17.20 7.01
C LEU A 391 14.89 -16.87 7.72
N PHE A 392 13.80 -16.77 6.95
CA PHE A 392 12.45 -16.66 7.46
C PHE A 392 11.66 -17.92 7.18
N ILE A 393 10.69 -18.20 8.04
CA ILE A 393 9.68 -19.25 7.86
C ILE A 393 8.29 -18.64 8.01
N GLU A 394 7.35 -19.06 7.18
CA GLU A 394 5.92 -18.80 7.30
C GLU A 394 5.13 -20.06 6.95
N GLY A 395 3.91 -20.20 7.44
CA GLY A 395 3.11 -21.40 7.18
C GLY A 395 1.75 -21.38 7.88
N PRO A 396 1.01 -22.51 7.85
CA PRO A 396 -0.28 -22.60 8.50
C PRO A 396 -0.20 -22.33 10.00
N GLY A 397 -0.94 -21.34 10.47
CA GLY A 397 -0.93 -20.92 11.87
C GLY A 397 0.36 -20.26 12.35
N LEU A 398 1.26 -19.92 11.43
CA LEU A 398 2.56 -19.34 11.72
C LEU A 398 2.72 -17.98 11.02
N GLU A 399 2.92 -16.94 11.81
CA GLU A 399 3.37 -15.65 11.27
C GLU A 399 4.76 -15.78 10.68
N LYS A 400 5.04 -15.03 9.62
CA LYS A 400 6.39 -14.96 9.07
C LYS A 400 7.37 -14.48 10.14
N GLN A 401 8.26 -15.36 10.55
CA GLN A 401 9.21 -15.10 11.61
C GLN A 401 10.64 -15.40 11.19
N PRO A 402 11.63 -14.67 11.73
CA PRO A 402 13.04 -14.97 11.52
C PRO A 402 13.44 -16.23 12.30
N LEU A 403 14.34 -17.00 11.68
CA LEU A 403 15.09 -18.09 12.32
C LEU A 403 16.56 -17.69 12.55
N HIS A 404 16.90 -16.42 12.28
CA HIS A 404 18.22 -15.83 12.43
C HIS A 404 18.20 -14.71 13.49
N ASP A 405 19.37 -14.39 14.00
CA ASP A 405 19.56 -13.29 14.96
C ASP A 405 19.48 -11.92 14.23
N GLU A 406 18.38 -11.22 14.42
CA GLU A 406 18.16 -9.90 13.80
C GLU A 406 19.02 -8.79 14.42
N SER A 407 19.59 -8.99 15.61
CA SER A 407 20.40 -7.98 16.28
C SER A 407 21.68 -7.62 15.51
N LEU A 408 22.21 -8.57 14.74
CA LEU A 408 23.36 -8.34 13.86
C LEU A 408 23.00 -7.46 12.66
N LEU A 409 21.79 -7.59 12.14
CA LEU A 409 21.28 -6.76 11.03
C LEU A 409 20.90 -5.37 11.51
N ALA A 410 20.30 -5.28 12.69
CA ALA A 410 19.91 -4.00 13.31
C ALA A 410 21.11 -3.11 13.68
N ALA A 411 22.26 -3.72 13.99
CA ALA A 411 23.48 -2.97 14.32
C ALA A 411 24.05 -2.15 13.13
N PHE A 412 23.60 -2.43 11.90
CA PHE A 412 24.08 -1.78 10.68
C PHE A 412 23.04 -0.85 10.02
N GLY A 413 21.79 -0.87 10.47
CA GLY A 413 20.75 0.03 10.03
C GLY A 413 20.59 1.20 11.00
N ASN A 414 21.14 2.37 10.68
CA ASN A 414 20.63 3.58 11.33
C ASN A 414 19.19 3.76 10.88
N PRO A 415 18.20 3.82 11.79
CA PRO A 415 16.84 4.14 11.39
C PRO A 415 16.86 5.55 10.77
N ILE A 416 16.59 5.64 9.49
CA ILE A 416 16.45 6.92 8.81
C ILE A 416 15.12 7.49 9.27
N ASN A 417 15.14 8.60 9.99
CA ASN A 417 13.93 9.33 10.29
C ASN A 417 13.32 9.84 8.99
N PRO A 418 12.05 9.53 8.68
CA PRO A 418 11.43 9.96 7.43
C PRO A 418 11.40 11.49 7.33
N ILE A 419 11.78 12.00 6.17
CA ILE A 419 11.73 13.43 5.87
C ILE A 419 10.32 13.74 5.37
N MET A 420 9.51 14.32 6.25
CA MET A 420 8.13 14.67 5.97
C MET A 420 7.98 16.13 5.59
N VAL A 421 7.29 16.42 4.48
CA VAL A 421 6.88 17.78 4.10
C VAL A 421 5.40 17.95 4.42
N GLN A 422 5.06 19.09 5.01
CA GLN A 422 3.70 19.43 5.42
C GLN A 422 3.37 20.90 5.07
N ALA A 423 2.09 21.20 4.88
CA ALA A 423 1.57 22.56 4.82
C ALA A 423 0.88 22.89 6.14
N SER A 424 1.39 23.84 6.90
CA SER A 424 0.82 24.22 8.20
C SER A 424 -0.09 25.46 8.12
N THR A 425 0.41 26.55 7.57
CA THR A 425 -0.30 27.84 7.49
C THR A 425 -0.52 28.32 6.06
N GLU A 426 0.37 27.92 5.16
CA GLU A 426 0.33 28.31 3.76
C GLU A 426 0.43 27.09 2.86
N PRO A 427 -0.13 27.11 1.65
CA PRO A 427 0.05 26.05 0.66
C PRO A 427 1.52 25.85 0.30
N VAL A 428 1.89 24.60 0.05
CA VAL A 428 3.23 24.22 -0.40
C VAL A 428 3.13 23.65 -1.81
N VAL A 429 3.97 24.14 -2.72
CA VAL A 429 4.14 23.55 -4.05
C VAL A 429 5.53 22.95 -4.14
N LEU A 430 5.62 21.62 -4.16
CA LEU A 430 6.87 20.88 -4.26
C LEU A 430 7.05 20.29 -5.65
N ARG A 431 8.19 20.58 -6.30
CA ARG A 431 8.59 19.90 -7.54
C ARG A 431 9.33 18.63 -7.18
N SER A 432 8.83 17.50 -7.68
CA SER A 432 9.32 16.17 -7.29
C SER A 432 9.24 15.17 -8.44
N PHE A 433 9.69 13.96 -8.17
CA PHE A 433 9.38 12.77 -8.96
C PHE A 433 8.45 11.88 -8.13
N GLU A 434 7.46 11.27 -8.78
CA GLU A 434 6.55 10.33 -8.13
C GLU A 434 6.33 9.11 -9.02
N TRP A 435 6.08 7.97 -8.41
CA TRP A 435 5.64 6.78 -9.13
C TRP A 435 4.12 6.77 -9.25
N HIS A 436 3.63 6.55 -10.46
CA HIS A 436 2.21 6.36 -10.72
C HIS A 436 2.01 5.19 -11.68
N ARG A 437 1.27 4.17 -11.26
CA ARG A 437 0.97 2.96 -12.04
C ARG A 437 2.23 2.32 -12.66
N GLY A 438 3.30 2.21 -11.88
CA GLY A 438 4.57 1.62 -12.31
C GLY A 438 5.43 2.49 -13.22
N GLN A 439 5.06 3.75 -13.46
CA GLN A 439 5.84 4.70 -14.24
C GLN A 439 6.30 5.87 -13.37
N LYS A 440 7.56 6.22 -13.50
CA LYS A 440 8.14 7.39 -12.83
C LYS A 440 7.73 8.67 -13.54
N ARG A 441 7.01 9.55 -12.84
CA ARG A 441 6.63 10.89 -13.30
C ARG A 441 7.72 11.86 -12.90
N VAL A 442 8.29 12.57 -13.89
CA VAL A 442 9.45 13.46 -13.68
C VAL A 442 9.08 14.94 -13.74
N TYR A 443 7.86 15.28 -14.15
CA TYR A 443 7.37 16.65 -14.23
C TYR A 443 6.22 16.90 -13.24
N VAL A 444 6.41 16.45 -11.99
CA VAL A 444 5.38 16.55 -10.94
C VAL A 444 5.47 17.89 -10.22
N ALA A 445 4.30 18.45 -9.94
CA ALA A 445 4.09 19.51 -8.96
C ALA A 445 3.07 19.00 -7.94
N SER A 446 3.53 18.65 -6.75
CA SER A 446 2.68 18.22 -5.66
C SER A 446 2.31 19.41 -4.81
N VAL A 447 1.03 19.54 -4.50
CA VAL A 447 0.44 20.70 -3.82
C VAL A 447 -0.20 20.27 -2.51
N ALA A 448 0.29 20.85 -1.42
CA ALA A 448 -0.35 20.75 -0.11
C ALA A 448 -1.16 22.00 0.17
N ASP A 449 -2.36 21.80 0.74
CA ASP A 449 -3.16 22.89 1.30
C ASP A 449 -3.27 22.71 2.83
N PRO A 450 -3.21 23.80 3.62
CA PRO A 450 -3.39 23.73 5.07
C PRO A 450 -4.74 23.15 5.53
N LEU A 451 -5.72 23.10 4.64
CA LEU A 451 -7.01 22.44 4.89
C LEU A 451 -6.92 20.90 4.88
N GLY A 452 -5.70 20.34 4.60
CA GLY A 452 -5.46 18.90 4.60
C GLY A 452 -5.91 18.17 3.33
N VAL A 453 -6.16 18.90 2.26
CA VAL A 453 -6.45 18.38 0.92
C VAL A 453 -5.24 18.61 0.02
N HIS A 454 -4.75 17.55 -0.60
CA HIS A 454 -3.52 17.57 -1.37
C HIS A 454 -3.73 16.92 -2.73
N TYR A 455 -2.87 17.26 -3.69
CA TYR A 455 -2.88 16.63 -5.00
C TYR A 455 -1.50 16.68 -5.67
N SER A 456 -1.23 15.72 -6.56
CA SER A 456 -0.09 15.73 -7.47
C SER A 456 -0.54 15.97 -8.89
N TYR A 457 0.12 16.89 -9.56
CA TYR A 457 -0.17 17.37 -10.92
C TYR A 457 0.98 17.04 -11.85
N ASP A 458 0.72 16.34 -12.95
CA ASP A 458 1.67 16.07 -14.00
C ASP A 458 1.68 17.22 -15.01
N LEU A 459 2.72 18.03 -14.99
CA LEU A 459 2.87 19.16 -15.89
C LEU A 459 3.06 18.74 -17.35
N SER A 460 3.48 17.51 -17.61
CA SER A 460 3.63 17.01 -18.99
C SER A 460 2.31 16.60 -19.62
N ARG A 461 1.30 16.29 -18.80
CA ARG A 461 -0.05 15.92 -19.22
C ARG A 461 -1.08 17.04 -19.00
N GLY A 462 -0.72 18.05 -18.20
CA GLY A 462 -1.65 19.08 -17.79
C GLY A 462 -2.81 18.52 -16.99
N ALA A 463 -2.56 17.57 -16.07
CA ALA A 463 -3.58 16.84 -15.34
C ALA A 463 -3.16 16.48 -13.92
N PRO A 464 -4.07 16.51 -12.93
CA PRO A 464 -3.86 15.87 -11.65
C PRO A 464 -3.95 14.34 -11.82
N PHE A 465 -3.11 13.59 -11.08
CA PHE A 465 -3.10 12.13 -11.11
C PHE A 465 -3.26 11.47 -9.74
N TYR A 466 -2.96 12.20 -8.65
CA TYR A 466 -3.28 11.83 -7.27
C TYR A 466 -4.04 12.94 -6.56
N VAL A 467 -4.96 12.53 -5.71
CA VAL A 467 -5.56 13.37 -4.67
C VAL A 467 -5.56 12.61 -3.34
N TRP A 468 -5.37 13.32 -2.23
CA TRP A 468 -5.39 12.67 -0.91
C TRP A 468 -5.67 13.64 0.23
N ARG A 469 -6.00 13.07 1.39
CA ARG A 469 -6.10 13.76 2.67
C ARG A 469 -5.16 13.13 3.69
N GLY A 470 -4.79 13.90 4.72
CA GLY A 470 -3.87 13.48 5.76
C GLY A 470 -2.48 14.08 5.59
N PRO A 471 -1.39 13.38 5.98
CA PRO A 471 -0.03 13.85 5.78
C PRO A 471 0.32 14.08 4.30
N PHE A 472 1.15 15.09 4.02
CA PHE A 472 1.42 15.47 2.65
C PHE A 472 2.36 14.50 1.94
N LEU A 473 3.68 14.68 2.07
CA LEU A 473 4.66 13.88 1.34
C LEU A 473 5.75 13.34 2.25
N GLU A 474 6.14 12.11 2.00
CA GLU A 474 7.39 11.52 2.47
C GLU A 474 8.44 11.68 1.36
N THR A 475 9.56 12.29 1.68
CA THR A 475 10.57 12.74 0.72
C THR A 475 11.98 12.20 1.01
N THR A 476 12.09 11.18 1.87
CA THR A 476 13.39 10.61 2.27
C THR A 476 14.22 10.18 1.07
N GLN A 477 13.62 9.49 0.11
CA GLN A 477 14.31 9.03 -1.09
C GLN A 477 14.78 10.17 -2.03
N MET A 478 14.21 11.36 -1.90
CA MET A 478 14.66 12.53 -2.67
C MET A 478 15.93 13.15 -2.11
N TRP A 479 16.05 13.16 -0.78
CA TRP A 479 17.07 13.97 -0.08
C TRP A 479 18.07 13.13 0.71
N ASP A 480 17.68 11.95 1.15
CA ASP A 480 18.57 10.96 1.76
C ASP A 480 18.58 9.68 0.91
N GLY A 481 19.71 8.98 0.85
CA GLY A 481 19.86 7.78 0.02
C GLY A 481 19.93 8.06 -1.49
N ARG A 482 20.55 9.17 -1.91
CA ARG A 482 20.74 9.54 -3.32
C ARG A 482 21.35 8.41 -4.15
N GLY A 483 20.70 8.06 -5.25
CA GLY A 483 21.16 7.03 -6.19
C GLY A 483 20.10 6.01 -6.54
N GLU A 484 19.02 5.95 -5.78
CA GLU A 484 17.85 5.12 -6.04
C GLU A 484 16.75 5.92 -6.75
N ASP A 485 15.49 5.72 -6.40
CA ASP A 485 14.35 6.24 -7.14
C ASP A 485 14.19 7.76 -7.09
N GLN A 486 14.82 8.46 -6.15
CA GLN A 486 14.74 9.92 -5.98
C GLN A 486 13.30 10.45 -6.01
N SER A 487 12.35 9.67 -5.50
CA SER A 487 10.92 9.98 -5.56
C SER A 487 10.38 10.44 -4.22
N SER A 488 9.37 11.31 -4.26
CA SER A 488 8.47 11.54 -3.13
C SER A 488 7.28 10.59 -3.18
N ARG A 489 6.64 10.39 -2.03
CA ARG A 489 5.43 9.57 -1.90
C ARG A 489 4.37 10.32 -1.13
N PRO A 490 3.13 10.38 -1.63
CA PRO A 490 1.99 10.81 -0.82
C PRO A 490 1.90 9.98 0.48
N ALA A 491 1.70 10.65 1.61
CA ALA A 491 1.69 10.01 2.92
C ALA A 491 0.29 9.88 3.54
N GLY A 492 -0.74 10.34 2.84
CA GLY A 492 -2.14 10.28 3.26
C GLY A 492 -2.96 9.20 2.55
N SER A 493 -4.29 9.28 2.70
CA SER A 493 -5.25 8.40 2.03
C SER A 493 -5.39 8.77 0.55
N VAL A 494 -4.60 8.12 -0.30
CA VAL A 494 -4.44 8.44 -1.71
C VAL A 494 -5.58 7.85 -2.55
N VAL A 495 -5.99 8.61 -3.56
CA VAL A 495 -6.86 8.16 -4.64
C VAL A 495 -6.18 8.42 -5.97
N ASP A 496 -6.11 7.39 -6.80
CA ASP A 496 -5.62 7.47 -8.17
C ASP A 496 -6.68 8.12 -9.07
N LEU A 497 -6.26 9.11 -9.86
CA LEU A 497 -7.08 9.70 -10.91
C LEU A 497 -6.70 9.15 -12.30
N ALA A 498 -7.27 9.74 -13.33
CA ALA A 498 -6.94 9.40 -14.72
C ALA A 498 -5.44 9.59 -15.01
N ASP A 499 -4.88 8.72 -15.83
CA ASP A 499 -3.49 8.76 -16.27
C ASP A 499 -3.39 9.21 -17.73
N ALA A 500 -3.96 10.36 -18.03
CA ALA A 500 -4.03 10.88 -19.39
C ALA A 500 -4.03 12.42 -19.38
N PRO A 501 -3.76 13.09 -20.52
CA PRO A 501 -3.94 14.53 -20.65
C PRO A 501 -5.36 14.96 -20.28
N ALA A 502 -5.49 16.08 -19.56
CA ALA A 502 -6.80 16.56 -19.14
C ALA A 502 -7.64 17.14 -20.29
N VAL A 503 -6.99 17.70 -21.29
CA VAL A 503 -7.63 18.35 -22.44
C VAL A 503 -7.06 17.72 -23.71
N ALA A 504 -7.91 17.30 -24.61
CA ALA A 504 -7.50 16.74 -25.88
C ALA A 504 -8.47 17.08 -27.02
N TYR A 505 -7.94 17.08 -28.21
CA TYR A 505 -8.71 17.16 -29.45
C TYR A 505 -9.05 15.76 -29.94
N LEU A 506 -10.30 15.51 -30.25
CA LEU A 506 -10.76 14.27 -30.84
C LEU A 506 -11.33 14.54 -32.25
N SER A 507 -10.82 13.82 -33.24
CA SER A 507 -11.27 13.94 -34.63
C SER A 507 -12.73 13.53 -34.82
N ASP A 508 -13.19 12.60 -34.00
CA ASP A 508 -14.56 12.10 -33.97
C ASP A 508 -14.87 11.47 -32.59
N ALA A 509 -16.13 11.12 -32.38
CA ALA A 509 -16.60 10.57 -31.10
C ALA A 509 -15.97 9.21 -30.71
N ASN A 510 -15.34 8.49 -31.64
CA ASN A 510 -14.72 7.19 -31.42
C ASN A 510 -13.19 7.27 -31.40
N ALA A 511 -12.61 8.45 -31.65
CA ALA A 511 -11.16 8.64 -31.60
C ALA A 511 -10.61 8.30 -30.21
N ALA A 512 -9.48 7.60 -30.16
CA ALA A 512 -8.85 7.25 -28.88
C ALA A 512 -8.42 8.51 -28.14
N TRP A 513 -8.61 8.51 -26.80
CA TRP A 513 -8.01 9.55 -25.95
C TRP A 513 -6.49 9.37 -25.94
N PRO A 514 -5.71 10.43 -26.10
CA PRO A 514 -4.26 10.30 -26.11
C PRO A 514 -3.71 9.88 -24.74
N ASP A 515 -2.83 8.88 -24.71
CA ASP A 515 -2.17 8.42 -23.48
C ASP A 515 -1.08 9.38 -23.01
N SER A 516 -0.53 10.17 -23.94
CA SER A 516 0.53 11.13 -23.67
C SER A 516 0.48 12.26 -24.68
N VAL A 517 1.16 13.35 -24.38
CA VAL A 517 1.37 14.44 -25.33
C VAL A 517 2.83 14.43 -25.74
N ILE A 518 3.11 14.05 -26.97
CA ILE A 518 4.46 13.85 -27.51
C ILE A 518 4.96 15.06 -28.28
N ASP A 519 4.06 15.84 -28.91
CA ASP A 519 4.42 16.97 -29.79
C ASP A 519 4.26 18.30 -29.05
N GLU A 520 5.35 19.05 -28.89
CA GLU A 520 5.34 20.39 -28.31
C GLU A 520 4.51 21.41 -29.11
N LYS A 521 4.17 21.12 -30.37
CA LYS A 521 3.24 21.93 -31.16
C LYS A 521 1.80 21.75 -30.72
N GLU A 522 1.45 20.56 -30.26
CA GLU A 522 0.11 20.24 -29.79
C GLU A 522 -0.09 20.57 -28.30
N PHE A 523 0.98 20.49 -27.52
CA PHE A 523 0.95 20.80 -26.10
C PHE A 523 2.20 21.56 -25.66
N ARG A 524 2.01 22.73 -25.04
CA ARG A 524 3.07 23.52 -24.44
C ARG A 524 2.80 23.71 -22.95
N ARG A 525 3.79 23.40 -22.12
CA ARG A 525 3.79 23.72 -20.69
C ARG A 525 4.19 25.17 -20.49
N ASN A 526 3.35 25.96 -19.81
CA ASN A 526 3.62 27.36 -19.53
C ASN A 526 3.90 27.66 -18.05
N GLY A 527 4.06 26.56 -17.22
CA GLY A 527 4.32 26.66 -15.80
C GLY A 527 3.05 26.84 -14.96
N TYR A 528 3.14 27.64 -13.92
CA TYR A 528 2.00 27.99 -13.07
C TYR A 528 2.18 29.38 -12.46
N VAL A 529 1.09 29.99 -12.04
CA VAL A 529 1.05 31.22 -11.27
C VAL A 529 0.40 30.97 -9.92
N LEU A 530 0.85 31.67 -8.88
CA LEU A 530 0.28 31.56 -7.54
C LEU A 530 -0.74 32.68 -7.32
N ASP A 531 -1.87 32.36 -6.72
CA ASP A 531 -2.82 33.35 -6.23
C ASP A 531 -2.32 34.00 -4.91
N LYS A 532 -3.08 34.96 -4.37
CA LYS A 532 -2.71 35.67 -3.12
C LYS A 532 -2.61 34.74 -1.90
N ALA A 533 -3.25 33.55 -1.96
CA ALA A 533 -3.18 32.55 -0.92
C ALA A 533 -2.05 31.51 -1.16
N GLY A 534 -1.24 31.68 -2.21
CA GLY A 534 -0.15 30.75 -2.54
C GLY A 534 -0.60 29.51 -3.32
N ARG A 535 -1.84 29.42 -3.77
CA ARG A 535 -2.35 28.27 -4.51
C ARG A 535 -2.05 28.39 -6.00
N PRO A 536 -1.53 27.32 -6.66
CA PRO A 536 -1.18 27.38 -8.07
C PRO A 536 -2.39 27.32 -9.00
N THR A 537 -2.30 28.02 -10.13
CA THR A 537 -3.08 27.81 -11.35
C THR A 537 -2.08 27.38 -12.42
N PHE A 538 -2.24 26.18 -12.96
CA PHE A 538 -1.34 25.62 -13.96
C PHE A 538 -1.70 26.15 -15.33
N LEU A 539 -0.67 26.49 -16.12
CA LEU A 539 -0.81 27.11 -17.42
C LEU A 539 -0.25 26.20 -18.51
N SER A 540 -1.04 25.98 -19.55
CA SER A 540 -0.63 25.23 -20.73
C SER A 540 -1.27 25.79 -22.00
N THR A 541 -0.82 25.31 -23.15
CA THR A 541 -1.46 25.57 -24.44
C THR A 541 -1.70 24.21 -25.09
N VAL A 542 -2.93 23.95 -25.53
CA VAL A 542 -3.34 22.72 -26.17
C VAL A 542 -3.91 23.06 -27.55
N HIS A 543 -3.28 22.60 -28.64
CA HIS A 543 -3.67 22.92 -30.02
C HIS A 543 -3.92 24.42 -30.26
N GLY A 544 -3.08 25.27 -29.66
CA GLY A 544 -3.19 26.72 -29.75
C GLY A 544 -4.19 27.38 -28.80
N VAL A 545 -4.98 26.59 -28.05
CA VAL A 545 -5.91 27.06 -27.01
C VAL A 545 -5.15 27.21 -25.70
N ALA A 546 -5.20 28.39 -25.09
CA ALA A 546 -4.64 28.60 -23.75
C ALA A 546 -5.53 27.95 -22.70
N VAL A 547 -4.92 27.22 -21.76
CA VAL A 547 -5.59 26.48 -20.68
C VAL A 547 -5.03 26.96 -19.33
N GLU A 548 -5.94 27.39 -18.45
CA GLU A 548 -5.68 27.70 -17.06
C GLU A 548 -6.42 26.66 -16.19
N ASP A 549 -5.69 25.87 -15.43
CA ASP A 549 -6.22 24.76 -14.64
C ASP A 549 -5.99 25.01 -13.15
N ALA A 550 -7.05 25.25 -12.42
CA ALA A 550 -7.04 25.60 -11.01
C ALA A 550 -7.73 24.52 -10.18
N LEU A 551 -7.03 23.98 -9.16
CA LEU A 551 -7.58 23.07 -8.19
C LEU A 551 -7.64 23.78 -6.82
N ARG A 552 -8.80 23.81 -6.19
CA ARG A 552 -9.04 24.50 -4.92
C ARG A 552 -9.85 23.62 -3.97
N PRO A 553 -9.38 23.36 -2.75
CA PRO A 553 -10.22 22.73 -1.75
C PRO A 553 -11.37 23.65 -1.39
N ASP A 554 -12.50 23.09 -1.01
CA ASP A 554 -13.58 23.86 -0.39
C ASP A 554 -13.21 24.28 1.05
N ALA A 555 -14.04 25.14 1.65
CA ALA A 555 -13.73 25.75 2.94
C ALA A 555 -13.64 24.73 4.10
N ASP A 556 -14.36 23.64 4.00
CA ASP A 556 -14.34 22.55 4.99
C ASP A 556 -13.26 21.51 4.70
N GLY A 557 -12.56 21.60 3.55
CA GLY A 557 -11.41 20.74 3.21
C GLY A 557 -11.79 19.28 3.01
N ILE A 558 -12.95 19.01 2.43
CA ILE A 558 -13.41 17.65 2.14
C ILE A 558 -13.63 17.37 0.64
N THR A 559 -13.65 18.41 -0.18
CA THR A 559 -13.86 18.35 -1.62
C THR A 559 -12.78 19.15 -2.34
N LEU A 560 -12.36 18.68 -3.50
CA LEU A 560 -11.43 19.41 -4.36
C LEU A 560 -12.18 19.89 -5.62
N HIS A 561 -12.35 21.20 -5.75
CA HIS A 561 -12.92 21.82 -6.93
C HIS A 561 -11.87 22.04 -7.99
N ARG A 562 -12.15 21.64 -9.22
CA ARG A 562 -11.33 21.90 -10.39
C ARG A 562 -12.05 22.82 -11.35
N THR A 563 -11.35 23.84 -11.80
CA THR A 563 -11.82 24.77 -12.84
C THR A 563 -10.79 24.83 -13.95
N VAL A 564 -11.18 24.43 -15.15
CA VAL A 564 -10.38 24.50 -16.36
C VAL A 564 -10.97 25.64 -17.21
N HIS A 565 -10.21 26.74 -17.32
CA HIS A 565 -10.57 27.88 -18.15
C HIS A 565 -9.79 27.83 -19.45
N LEU A 566 -10.47 27.92 -20.58
CA LEU A 566 -9.91 27.78 -21.92
C LEU A 566 -10.15 29.08 -22.71
N ARG A 567 -9.10 29.60 -23.37
CA ARG A 567 -9.17 30.74 -24.26
C ARG A 567 -8.65 30.36 -25.62
N ALA A 568 -9.52 30.44 -26.61
CA ALA A 568 -9.19 30.13 -28.00
C ALA A 568 -8.91 31.43 -28.77
N PRO A 569 -7.76 31.60 -29.44
CA PRO A 569 -7.55 32.70 -30.39
C PRO A 569 -8.49 32.51 -31.60
N ALA A 570 -8.84 33.58 -32.26
CA ALA A 570 -9.75 33.57 -33.41
C ALA A 570 -9.31 32.65 -34.56
N SER A 571 -8.04 32.29 -34.61
CA SER A 571 -7.45 31.39 -35.62
C SER A 571 -7.45 29.91 -35.21
N ALA A 572 -7.84 29.55 -33.95
CA ALA A 572 -7.82 28.18 -33.52
C ALA A 572 -9.09 27.42 -33.98
N SER A 573 -8.90 26.18 -34.43
CA SER A 573 -10.00 25.23 -34.57
C SER A 573 -10.39 24.72 -33.17
N VAL A 574 -11.63 24.93 -32.78
CA VAL A 574 -12.11 24.58 -31.46
C VAL A 574 -13.12 23.42 -31.45
N ASP A 575 -13.56 22.99 -32.63
CA ASP A 575 -14.46 21.85 -32.78
C ASP A 575 -13.71 20.54 -32.45
N GLY A 576 -14.30 19.70 -31.62
CA GLY A 576 -13.69 18.43 -31.20
C GLY A 576 -12.78 18.53 -29.98
N LEU A 577 -12.71 19.67 -29.28
CA LEU A 577 -11.97 19.78 -28.04
C LEU A 577 -12.81 19.27 -26.87
N TYR A 578 -12.19 18.45 -26.01
CA TYR A 578 -12.84 17.85 -24.84
C TYR A 578 -11.98 18.01 -23.59
N VAL A 579 -12.63 18.05 -22.44
CA VAL A 579 -12.00 17.89 -21.12
C VAL A 579 -12.36 16.51 -20.58
N GLN A 580 -11.35 15.73 -20.19
CA GLN A 580 -11.56 14.47 -19.49
C GLN A 580 -11.73 14.75 -18.01
N LEU A 581 -12.92 14.43 -17.49
CA LEU A 581 -13.26 14.60 -16.08
C LEU A 581 -12.79 13.41 -15.24
N ALA A 582 -12.88 12.20 -15.82
CA ALA A 582 -12.44 10.95 -15.22
C ALA A 582 -12.19 9.87 -16.27
N GLN A 583 -11.42 8.87 -15.91
CA GLN A 583 -11.23 7.63 -16.64
C GLN A 583 -11.05 6.48 -15.65
N GLY A 584 -11.70 5.35 -15.89
CA GLY A 584 -11.60 4.18 -15.04
C GLY A 584 -12.00 2.90 -15.76
N LYS A 585 -12.02 1.78 -15.06
CA LYS A 585 -12.60 0.53 -15.55
C LYS A 585 -14.11 0.66 -15.72
N HIS A 586 -14.71 1.45 -14.86
CA HIS A 586 -16.14 1.72 -14.86
C HIS A 586 -16.44 3.14 -14.39
N VAL A 587 -17.42 3.81 -15.04
CA VAL A 587 -17.92 5.14 -14.68
C VAL A 587 -19.43 5.12 -14.64
N ALA A 588 -20.02 5.17 -13.46
CA ALA A 588 -21.46 5.03 -13.26
C ALA A 588 -22.11 6.29 -12.71
N LYS A 589 -23.15 6.78 -13.36
CA LYS A 589 -23.96 7.88 -12.84
C LYS A 589 -24.75 7.41 -11.62
N GLN A 590 -24.66 8.15 -10.52
CA GLN A 590 -25.35 7.88 -9.27
C GLN A 590 -26.71 8.58 -9.21
N ALA A 591 -27.56 8.19 -8.26
CA ALA A 591 -28.89 8.77 -8.07
C ALA A 591 -28.86 10.26 -7.70
N ASP A 592 -27.79 10.73 -7.03
CA ASP A 592 -27.56 12.13 -6.69
C ASP A 592 -27.00 12.97 -7.85
N GLY A 593 -26.83 12.36 -9.03
CA GLY A 593 -26.29 12.99 -10.23
C GLY A 593 -24.76 13.02 -10.31
N SER A 594 -24.03 12.56 -9.30
CA SER A 594 -22.58 12.35 -9.36
C SER A 594 -22.22 11.16 -10.22
N TYR A 595 -20.93 11.03 -10.56
CA TYR A 595 -20.38 9.89 -11.30
C TYR A 595 -19.35 9.17 -10.42
N ALA A 596 -19.65 7.93 -10.05
CA ALA A 596 -18.71 7.06 -9.38
C ALA A 596 -17.70 6.50 -10.39
N VAL A 597 -16.42 6.54 -10.06
CA VAL A 597 -15.33 6.11 -10.92
C VAL A 597 -14.66 4.88 -10.35
N ASP A 598 -14.26 4.00 -11.24
CA ASP A 598 -13.76 2.67 -10.92
C ASP A 598 -14.76 1.93 -10.03
N ASP A 599 -14.29 1.17 -9.09
CA ASP A 599 -15.13 0.45 -8.14
C ASP A 599 -15.54 1.37 -6.96
N LYS A 600 -16.18 2.50 -7.27
CA LYS A 600 -16.58 3.52 -6.28
C LYS A 600 -15.40 3.99 -5.41
N SER A 601 -14.25 4.30 -6.06
CA SER A 601 -13.07 4.81 -5.36
C SER A 601 -13.13 6.33 -5.13
N TYR A 602 -13.80 7.07 -6.04
CA TYR A 602 -14.11 8.49 -5.88
C TYR A 602 -15.31 8.90 -6.73
N LEU A 603 -15.81 10.11 -6.50
CA LEU A 603 -16.93 10.67 -7.22
C LEU A 603 -16.52 11.94 -7.96
N VAL A 604 -17.08 12.12 -9.17
CA VAL A 604 -17.07 13.38 -9.90
C VAL A 604 -18.46 14.02 -9.82
N THR A 605 -18.52 15.26 -9.38
CA THR A 605 -19.78 16.02 -9.22
C THR A 605 -19.71 17.28 -10.07
N LEU A 606 -20.75 17.52 -10.87
CA LEU A 606 -20.85 18.74 -11.66
C LEU A 606 -21.78 19.76 -10.98
N PRO A 607 -21.53 21.06 -11.18
CA PRO A 607 -22.45 22.10 -10.71
C PRO A 607 -23.84 21.95 -11.34
N SER A 608 -24.87 22.43 -10.64
CA SER A 608 -26.24 22.48 -11.19
C SER A 608 -26.28 23.31 -12.48
N GLY A 609 -26.92 22.80 -13.52
CA GLY A 609 -26.99 23.44 -14.82
C GLY A 609 -25.75 23.29 -15.72
N ALA A 610 -24.72 22.56 -15.26
CA ALA A 610 -23.57 22.25 -16.11
C ALA A 610 -23.98 21.42 -17.33
N ALA A 611 -23.20 21.52 -18.42
CA ALA A 611 -23.35 20.65 -19.56
C ALA A 611 -23.21 19.16 -19.14
N GLN A 612 -24.01 18.30 -19.73
CA GLN A 612 -23.95 16.86 -19.41
C GLN A 612 -22.71 16.24 -20.05
N PRO A 613 -21.87 15.53 -19.27
CA PRO A 613 -20.75 14.80 -19.82
C PRO A 613 -21.23 13.55 -20.56
N VAL A 614 -20.38 13.03 -21.42
CA VAL A 614 -20.57 11.79 -22.14
C VAL A 614 -19.73 10.70 -21.47
N VAL A 615 -20.37 9.58 -21.12
CA VAL A 615 -19.66 8.36 -20.74
C VAL A 615 -19.49 7.53 -22.02
N ARG A 616 -18.25 7.16 -22.34
CA ARG A 616 -17.96 6.28 -23.47
C ARG A 616 -16.97 5.18 -23.08
N GLN A 617 -17.05 4.06 -23.77
CA GLN A 617 -16.09 2.97 -23.60
C GLN A 617 -15.03 3.05 -24.69
N GLN A 618 -13.75 3.03 -24.29
CA GLN A 618 -12.61 3.05 -25.19
C GLN A 618 -11.47 2.21 -24.65
N SER A 619 -10.93 1.29 -25.47
CA SER A 619 -9.78 0.44 -25.12
C SER A 619 -9.90 -0.30 -23.77
N GLY A 620 -11.11 -0.79 -23.44
CA GLY A 620 -11.39 -1.53 -22.19
C GLY A 620 -11.51 -0.65 -20.94
N ARG A 621 -11.61 0.67 -21.10
CA ARG A 621 -11.86 1.66 -20.05
C ARG A 621 -13.08 2.51 -20.38
N GLU A 622 -13.69 3.08 -19.36
CA GLU A 622 -14.75 4.08 -19.51
C GLU A 622 -14.20 5.46 -19.21
N GLU A 623 -14.60 6.42 -20.03
CA GLU A 623 -14.16 7.81 -19.98
C GLU A 623 -15.36 8.72 -19.74
N LEU A 624 -15.21 9.67 -18.83
CA LEU A 624 -16.17 10.74 -18.59
C LEU A 624 -15.65 12.02 -19.26
N LEU A 625 -16.21 12.37 -20.40
CA LEU A 625 -15.75 13.47 -21.24
C LEU A 625 -16.77 14.60 -21.28
N LEU A 626 -16.29 15.84 -21.21
CA LEU A 626 -17.11 17.01 -21.42
C LEU A 626 -16.68 17.72 -22.72
N PRO A 627 -17.54 17.84 -23.74
CA PRO A 627 -17.22 18.62 -24.94
C PRO A 627 -17.10 20.12 -24.58
N VAL A 628 -16.02 20.75 -25.02
CA VAL A 628 -15.78 22.17 -24.78
C VAL A 628 -16.61 23.00 -25.78
N ARG A 629 -17.36 23.95 -25.26
CA ARG A 629 -18.12 24.92 -26.07
C ARG A 629 -17.64 26.33 -25.75
N PHE A 630 -17.20 27.05 -26.77
CA PHE A 630 -16.72 28.42 -26.62
C PHE A 630 -17.84 29.43 -26.82
N ASP A 631 -17.91 30.38 -25.93
CA ASP A 631 -18.66 31.62 -26.12
C ASP A 631 -17.66 32.77 -26.21
N ARG A 632 -17.67 33.50 -27.31
CA ARG A 632 -16.74 34.61 -27.59
C ARG A 632 -15.25 34.27 -27.38
N GLY A 633 -14.86 33.04 -27.70
CA GLY A 633 -13.49 32.57 -27.57
C GLY A 633 -13.10 32.09 -26.16
N GLU A 634 -14.03 32.03 -25.21
CA GLU A 634 -13.78 31.53 -23.85
C GLU A 634 -14.70 30.35 -23.51
N SER A 635 -14.19 29.45 -22.67
CA SER A 635 -14.97 28.34 -22.11
C SER A 635 -14.48 28.04 -20.70
N THR A 636 -15.37 27.59 -19.83
CA THR A 636 -15.03 27.15 -18.47
C THR A 636 -15.69 25.83 -18.17
N VAL A 637 -14.86 24.85 -17.78
CA VAL A 637 -15.30 23.55 -17.27
C VAL A 637 -15.00 23.50 -15.79
N ALA A 638 -16.05 23.31 -14.99
CA ALA A 638 -15.93 23.21 -13.54
C ALA A 638 -16.55 21.91 -13.03
N TYR A 639 -15.89 21.24 -12.10
CA TYR A 639 -16.39 20.04 -11.42
C TYR A 639 -15.64 19.82 -10.10
N SER A 640 -16.16 18.90 -9.30
CA SER A 640 -15.58 18.57 -8.01
C SER A 640 -15.21 17.10 -7.94
N ILE A 641 -14.10 16.81 -7.27
CA ILE A 641 -13.63 15.46 -6.92
C ILE A 641 -13.91 15.26 -5.44
N VAL A 642 -14.61 14.16 -5.12
CA VAL A 642 -15.03 13.80 -3.77
C VAL A 642 -14.56 12.37 -3.46
N TRP A 643 -13.87 12.17 -2.31
CA TRP A 643 -13.36 10.86 -1.88
C TRP A 643 -13.39 10.65 -0.38
#